data_a7edfcb3e87ea52e3280b6751f3725ed
#
_entry.id   a7edfcb3e87ea52e3280b6751f3725ed
#
_cell.length_a   1.000
_cell.length_b   1.000
_cell.length_c   1.000
_cell.angle_alpha   90.00
_cell.angle_beta   90.00
_cell.angle_gamma   90.00
#
_symmetry.space_group_name_H-M   'P 1'
#
loop_
_entity.id
_entity.type
_entity.pdbx_description
1 polymer ?
#
loop_
_entity_poly.entity_id
_entity_poly.type
_entity_poly.pdbx_seq_one_letter_code
_entity_poly.pdbx_strand_id
1 'polypeptide(L)'
;MTKKKSLHIPESIKARFQLSASSKKLLKDLFILFQLLAGIIFSLSLWTFSIEDPDWLNSASSIVVSNSIGIVGAWISSFLYSIMGVTAWIISLILFINPINYFLKQNNDSDEIIDHKSNLFTFLGFIILCFSVSLLISLHSDPYIDYFPQTSSGVIGIYLSNTILPYLSFVGTTIVAAFFFMVSLSLLINLHWQEIFSLIKEKMINLIFEFNKLSKNSFEAFKENRKKKSESKNRQSFLDTHKEKIKSMPKPEIKKADAKIPEGKKVILEKQVELFDKKNPEDMPKISLLDEREAINKEMSSQELYELEILKEALITKLAEFKVTGPEGEYAIVRETMRGPVVTRFEVELPKGIKVSQVSNLNKDLARSLGVGSIRIVEVIEGRETIGVEIPNADRESVLLGEVIASKEFEESKSPITLAYGKDIEGKPVLEDLASLPHLLIAGTTGSGKSVALNAMLMSILYKATPQEVKLVLIDPKMLELSVYEDLPHLLCPVITDMSEAAYGLRWCVNEMERRYKLMSAMSVRNLSGYNAKINKAIASGSPIKDPTIKVDEEKGITADDIPDLVALPQIVIGVDELADLMMVVGKKVEQLIARLAQKARAAGIHMLLATQRPSVDVITGLIKANISARMAFNVASSMDSRVVLDQVGAEQLLGKGDMLYVGSGTSIPLRVHGAFVGEEEIIRVVSDWKERESVKYLDEVTKAPEVAEGAEGQNGDSEKDEFYDQAVAFVVESRRASISAVQRKFRIGYNRAARLIETMEAAGLVSEMNSNGNREVLAPSNAE
;
A
#
# COMPACT_ATOMS: atom_id res chain seq x y z
N MET A 1 49.04 -57.36 9.40
CA MET A 1 48.61 -58.43 8.45
C MET A 1 47.52 -59.30 9.09
N THR A 2 46.30 -59.02 8.80
CA THR A 2 45.14 -59.89 9.17
C THR A 2 44.26 -60.05 7.92
N LYS A 3 44.36 -61.26 7.34
CA LYS A 3 43.58 -61.71 6.18
C LYS A 3 42.10 -61.77 6.56
N LYS A 4 41.27 -60.91 5.89
CA LYS A 4 39.82 -61.10 5.87
C LYS A 4 39.46 -62.39 5.11
N LYS A 5 38.95 -63.40 5.81
CA LYS A 5 38.31 -64.59 5.21
C LYS A 5 37.03 -64.12 4.48
N SER A 6 37.04 -64.15 3.17
CA SER A 6 35.82 -64.08 2.37
C SER A 6 35.00 -65.33 2.59
N LEU A 7 33.77 -65.22 3.06
CA LEU A 7 32.78 -66.29 3.09
C LEU A 7 32.48 -66.71 1.64
N HIS A 8 32.95 -67.89 1.31
CA HIS A 8 32.68 -68.57 0.02
C HIS A 8 31.28 -69.13 0.09
N ILE A 9 30.24 -68.39 -0.43
CA ILE A 9 28.89 -68.88 -0.63
C ILE A 9 28.93 -69.84 -1.82
N PRO A 10 28.53 -71.12 -1.66
CA PRO A 10 28.50 -72.10 -2.77
C PRO A 10 27.65 -71.60 -3.95
N GLU A 11 28.13 -71.82 -5.14
CA GLU A 11 27.48 -71.41 -6.44
C GLU A 11 26.05 -71.95 -6.60
N SER A 12 25.76 -73.09 -6.01
CA SER A 12 24.42 -73.69 -5.95
C SER A 12 23.40 -72.88 -5.18
N ILE A 13 23.81 -72.07 -4.20
CA ILE A 13 22.94 -71.14 -3.46
C ILE A 13 22.72 -69.85 -4.25
N LYS A 14 23.76 -69.40 -5.00
CA LYS A 14 23.63 -68.21 -5.90
C LYS A 14 22.66 -68.45 -7.06
N ALA A 15 22.64 -69.68 -7.60
CA ALA A 15 21.74 -70.04 -8.72
C ALA A 15 20.23 -70.10 -8.30
N ARG A 16 19.93 -70.39 -7.03
CA ARG A 16 18.55 -70.45 -6.54
C ARG A 16 17.87 -69.11 -6.32
N PHE A 17 18.64 -68.01 -6.26
CA PHE A 17 18.13 -66.66 -6.06
C PHE A 17 18.27 -65.75 -7.31
N GLN A 18 18.61 -66.31 -8.48
CA GLN A 18 18.58 -65.53 -9.71
C GLN A 18 17.15 -65.46 -10.23
N LEU A 19 16.50 -64.34 -9.96
CA LEU A 19 15.20 -63.98 -10.55
C LEU A 19 15.32 -63.94 -12.07
N SER A 20 14.34 -64.51 -12.78
CA SER A 20 14.27 -64.47 -14.24
C SER A 20 14.28 -63.00 -14.73
N ALA A 21 14.72 -62.77 -15.98
CA ALA A 21 14.72 -61.43 -16.56
C ALA A 21 13.32 -60.79 -16.52
N SER A 22 12.27 -61.58 -16.73
CA SER A 22 10.87 -61.13 -16.62
C SER A 22 10.49 -60.71 -15.19
N SER A 23 10.94 -61.48 -14.15
CA SER A 23 10.64 -61.15 -12.74
C SER A 23 11.42 -59.90 -12.28
N LYS A 24 12.62 -59.65 -12.82
CA LYS A 24 13.39 -58.41 -12.53
C LYS A 24 12.71 -57.18 -13.14
N LYS A 25 12.15 -57.30 -14.36
CA LYS A 25 11.41 -56.22 -15.02
C LYS A 25 10.15 -55.90 -14.23
N LEU A 26 9.37 -56.92 -13.86
CA LEU A 26 8.15 -56.76 -13.06
C LEU A 26 8.44 -56.09 -11.69
N LEU A 27 9.50 -56.49 -10.98
CA LEU A 27 9.92 -55.86 -9.73
C LEU A 27 10.32 -54.38 -9.91
N LYS A 28 10.95 -54.07 -11.04
CA LYS A 28 11.34 -52.69 -11.36
C LYS A 28 10.08 -51.83 -11.65
N ASP A 29 9.14 -52.37 -12.41
CA ASP A 29 7.88 -51.71 -12.73
C ASP A 29 7.04 -51.45 -11.45
N LEU A 30 6.97 -52.46 -10.55
CA LEU A 30 6.32 -52.35 -9.25
C LEU A 30 7.01 -51.30 -8.35
N PHE A 31 8.33 -51.26 -8.36
CA PHE A 31 9.09 -50.25 -7.59
C PHE A 31 8.83 -48.81 -8.09
N ILE A 32 8.71 -48.66 -9.41
CA ILE A 32 8.40 -47.35 -10.04
C ILE A 32 6.98 -46.92 -9.71
N LEU A 33 6.03 -47.85 -9.75
CA LEU A 33 4.65 -47.59 -9.33
C LEU A 33 4.57 -47.19 -7.85
N PHE A 34 5.34 -47.85 -6.99
CA PHE A 34 5.45 -47.53 -5.58
C PHE A 34 6.08 -46.13 -5.36
N GLN A 35 7.13 -45.76 -6.12
CA GLN A 35 7.70 -44.43 -6.07
C GLN A 35 6.67 -43.34 -6.46
N LEU A 36 5.86 -43.62 -7.50
CA LEU A 36 4.85 -42.68 -7.96
C LEU A 36 3.75 -42.50 -6.90
N LEU A 37 3.30 -43.59 -6.30
CA LEU A 37 2.32 -43.57 -5.19
C LEU A 37 2.90 -42.81 -3.98
N ALA A 38 4.16 -43.07 -3.61
CA ALA A 38 4.85 -42.36 -2.53
C ALA A 38 4.95 -40.86 -2.86
N GLY A 39 5.28 -40.51 -4.09
CA GLY A 39 5.34 -39.11 -4.56
C GLY A 39 4.00 -38.37 -4.39
N ILE A 40 2.89 -39.04 -4.74
CA ILE A 40 1.54 -38.49 -4.54
C ILE A 40 1.24 -38.29 -3.05
N ILE A 41 1.51 -39.30 -2.22
CA ILE A 41 1.27 -39.25 -0.77
C ILE A 41 2.09 -38.09 -0.15
N PHE A 42 3.38 -37.97 -0.46
CA PHE A 42 4.23 -36.91 0.04
C PHE A 42 3.77 -35.53 -0.44
N SER A 43 3.41 -35.41 -1.72
CA SER A 43 2.90 -34.13 -2.25
C SER A 43 1.62 -33.68 -1.56
N LEU A 44 0.64 -34.58 -1.40
CA LEU A 44 -0.61 -34.27 -0.73
C LEU A 44 -0.41 -33.97 0.75
N SER A 45 0.48 -34.71 1.42
CA SER A 45 0.82 -34.44 2.82
C SER A 45 1.42 -33.07 3.01
N LEU A 46 2.36 -32.68 2.15
CA LEU A 46 3.00 -31.35 2.22
C LEU A 46 2.03 -30.22 1.81
N TRP A 47 1.17 -30.45 0.79
CA TRP A 47 0.21 -29.46 0.33
C TRP A 47 -0.88 -29.14 1.37
N THR A 48 -1.34 -30.15 2.09
CA THR A 48 -2.42 -30.02 3.08
C THR A 48 -1.88 -29.97 4.50
N PHE A 49 -0.64 -29.52 4.69
CA PHE A 49 -0.04 -29.33 6.00
C PHE A 49 -0.78 -28.24 6.78
N SER A 50 -1.08 -28.50 8.04
CA SER A 50 -1.59 -27.54 9.02
C SER A 50 -0.77 -27.63 10.31
N ILE A 51 -0.39 -26.49 10.86
CA ILE A 51 0.36 -26.42 12.12
C ILE A 51 -0.49 -26.85 13.33
N GLU A 52 -1.81 -26.87 13.16
CA GLU A 52 -2.78 -27.27 14.21
C GLU A 52 -2.99 -28.79 14.30
N ASP A 53 -2.53 -29.54 13.30
CA ASP A 53 -2.66 -31.00 13.29
C ASP A 53 -1.75 -31.65 14.33
N PRO A 54 -2.20 -32.76 14.94
CA PRO A 54 -1.38 -33.53 15.89
C PRO A 54 -0.16 -34.12 15.19
N ASP A 55 1.02 -33.79 15.68
CA ASP A 55 2.30 -34.23 15.16
C ASP A 55 3.26 -34.68 16.25
N TRP A 56 4.51 -34.98 15.92
CA TRP A 56 5.53 -35.44 16.87
C TRP A 56 6.05 -34.33 17.80
N LEU A 57 5.78 -33.07 17.51
CA LEU A 57 6.13 -31.89 18.32
C LEU A 57 4.96 -31.39 19.17
N ASN A 58 3.73 -31.55 18.68
CA ASN A 58 2.51 -31.05 19.30
C ASN A 58 1.52 -32.17 19.55
N SER A 59 1.19 -32.41 20.80
CA SER A 59 0.04 -33.22 21.18
C SER A 59 -1.21 -32.33 21.15
N ALA A 60 -1.72 -32.05 19.95
CA ALA A 60 -2.88 -31.19 19.78
C ALA A 60 -4.16 -31.82 20.36
N SER A 61 -5.00 -30.97 20.91
CA SER A 61 -6.30 -31.33 21.48
C SER A 61 -7.42 -31.45 20.42
N SER A 62 -7.13 -31.26 19.15
CA SER A 62 -8.13 -31.33 18.08
C SER A 62 -8.41 -32.78 17.66
N ILE A 63 -9.69 -33.17 17.67
CA ILE A 63 -10.18 -34.49 17.29
C ILE A 63 -10.19 -34.66 15.75
N VAL A 64 -10.10 -33.60 14.98
CA VAL A 64 -10.20 -33.60 13.52
C VAL A 64 -8.85 -33.19 12.93
N VAL A 65 -8.26 -34.08 12.12
CA VAL A 65 -6.99 -33.82 11.39
C VAL A 65 -7.31 -33.16 10.04
N SER A 66 -6.70 -32.02 9.76
CA SER A 66 -6.90 -31.23 8.53
C SER A 66 -6.15 -31.83 7.33
N ASN A 67 -5.05 -32.58 7.58
CA ASN A 67 -4.24 -33.15 6.51
C ASN A 67 -5.02 -34.20 5.72
N SER A 68 -5.05 -34.11 4.38
CA SER A 68 -5.80 -34.99 3.49
C SER A 68 -5.37 -36.48 3.55
N ILE A 69 -4.13 -36.76 3.97
CA ILE A 69 -3.61 -38.12 4.20
C ILE A 69 -3.86 -38.58 5.64
N GLY A 70 -4.55 -37.79 6.44
CA GLY A 70 -4.83 -38.06 7.84
C GLY A 70 -3.61 -37.92 8.74
N ILE A 71 -3.62 -38.59 9.91
CA ILE A 71 -2.57 -38.49 10.94
C ILE A 71 -1.17 -38.81 10.38
N VAL A 72 -1.06 -39.80 9.50
CA VAL A 72 0.21 -40.19 8.89
C VAL A 72 0.76 -39.07 8.00
N GLY A 73 -0.12 -38.40 7.24
CA GLY A 73 0.27 -37.24 6.42
C GLY A 73 0.71 -36.05 7.26
N ALA A 74 -0.01 -35.74 8.34
CA ALA A 74 0.35 -34.70 9.28
C ALA A 74 1.74 -34.95 9.91
N TRP A 75 2.02 -36.19 10.34
CA TRP A 75 3.34 -36.56 10.88
C TRP A 75 4.46 -36.47 9.85
N ILE A 76 4.26 -36.93 8.62
CA ILE A 76 5.24 -36.85 7.54
C ILE A 76 5.54 -35.42 7.19
N SER A 77 4.51 -34.60 6.98
CA SER A 77 4.69 -33.20 6.57
C SER A 77 5.34 -32.37 7.68
N SER A 78 4.91 -32.51 8.93
CA SER A 78 5.52 -31.81 10.06
C SER A 78 6.98 -32.20 10.25
N PHE A 79 7.33 -33.49 10.16
CA PHE A 79 8.72 -33.94 10.24
C PHE A 79 9.59 -33.36 9.15
N LEU A 80 9.12 -33.42 7.89
CA LEU A 80 9.87 -32.92 6.75
C LEU A 80 10.03 -31.41 6.79
N TYR A 81 8.97 -30.65 7.11
CA TYR A 81 9.04 -29.22 7.25
C TYR A 81 9.90 -28.77 8.42
N SER A 82 9.88 -29.49 9.55
CA SER A 82 10.77 -29.18 10.67
C SER A 82 12.24 -29.33 10.33
N ILE A 83 12.60 -30.37 9.58
CA ILE A 83 14.00 -30.64 9.24
C ILE A 83 14.46 -29.81 8.06
N MET A 84 13.68 -29.76 6.98
CA MET A 84 14.10 -29.24 5.68
C MET A 84 13.38 -27.98 5.25
N GLY A 85 12.33 -27.55 5.96
CA GLY A 85 11.51 -26.41 5.53
C GLY A 85 10.93 -26.62 4.13
N VAL A 86 10.85 -25.56 3.35
CA VAL A 86 10.32 -25.57 1.96
C VAL A 86 11.07 -26.56 1.07
N THR A 87 12.36 -26.86 1.36
CA THR A 87 13.15 -27.81 0.56
C THR A 87 12.62 -29.26 0.63
N ALA A 88 11.70 -29.57 1.53
CA ALA A 88 10.98 -30.84 1.58
C ALA A 88 10.27 -31.17 0.25
N TRP A 89 9.82 -30.15 -0.50
CA TRP A 89 9.22 -30.33 -1.81
C TRP A 89 10.15 -30.93 -2.86
N ILE A 90 11.48 -30.79 -2.69
CA ILE A 90 12.47 -31.40 -3.59
C ILE A 90 12.38 -32.93 -3.51
N ILE A 91 12.10 -33.51 -2.34
CA ILE A 91 11.92 -34.97 -2.16
C ILE A 91 10.73 -35.44 -2.98
N SER A 92 9.61 -34.74 -2.87
CA SER A 92 8.39 -35.08 -3.63
C SER A 92 8.65 -35.03 -5.14
N LEU A 93 9.33 -33.97 -5.61
CA LEU A 93 9.60 -33.75 -7.03
C LEU A 93 10.50 -34.85 -7.64
N ILE A 94 11.49 -35.34 -6.90
CA ILE A 94 12.35 -36.45 -7.35
C ILE A 94 11.60 -37.77 -7.44
N LEU A 95 10.66 -38.03 -6.52
CA LEU A 95 9.83 -39.22 -6.60
C LEU A 95 8.97 -39.27 -7.86
N PHE A 96 8.69 -38.14 -8.52
CA PHE A 96 8.02 -38.08 -9.81
C PHE A 96 8.99 -38.12 -11.01
N ILE A 97 10.16 -37.49 -10.92
CA ILE A 97 11.11 -37.39 -12.03
C ILE A 97 11.62 -38.76 -12.45
N ASN A 98 11.94 -39.63 -11.50
CA ASN A 98 12.45 -40.97 -11.81
C ASN A 98 11.45 -41.87 -12.58
N PRO A 99 10.17 -41.98 -12.18
CA PRO A 99 9.12 -42.66 -12.95
C PRO A 99 8.94 -42.07 -14.35
N ILE A 100 8.86 -40.74 -14.45
CA ILE A 100 8.67 -40.05 -15.74
C ILE A 100 9.82 -40.38 -16.70
N ASN A 101 11.07 -40.28 -16.23
CA ASN A 101 12.24 -40.60 -17.03
C ASN A 101 12.29 -42.06 -17.47
N TYR A 102 11.80 -42.98 -16.63
CA TYR A 102 11.69 -44.37 -16.97
C TYR A 102 10.68 -44.59 -18.10
N PHE A 103 9.51 -43.99 -18.04
CA PHE A 103 8.48 -44.17 -19.09
C PHE A 103 8.91 -43.49 -20.41
N LEU A 104 9.61 -42.36 -20.36
CA LEU A 104 10.13 -41.69 -21.56
C LEU A 104 11.28 -42.42 -22.23
N LYS A 105 12.14 -43.11 -21.48
CA LYS A 105 13.23 -43.93 -22.03
C LYS A 105 12.77 -45.30 -22.60
N GLN A 106 11.63 -45.84 -22.20
CA GLN A 106 11.12 -47.11 -22.67
C GLN A 106 10.74 -47.07 -24.16
N ASN A 107 10.63 -45.91 -24.79
CA ASN A 107 10.35 -45.74 -26.22
C ASN A 107 11.62 -45.71 -27.11
N ASN A 108 12.82 -45.77 -26.53
CA ASN A 108 14.07 -45.79 -27.27
C ASN A 108 14.80 -47.13 -26.97
N ASP A 109 14.74 -48.06 -27.90
CA ASP A 109 15.46 -49.33 -27.85
C ASP A 109 16.96 -49.13 -27.81
N SER A 110 17.54 -49.04 -26.64
CA SER A 110 18.97 -49.25 -26.39
C SER A 110 19.17 -49.86 -25.01
N ASP A 111 19.62 -51.15 -25.03
CA ASP A 111 20.08 -51.88 -23.85
C ASP A 111 21.32 -51.20 -23.25
N GLU A 112 21.12 -50.13 -22.50
CA GLU A 112 22.17 -49.56 -21.66
C GLU A 112 22.15 -50.24 -20.30
N ILE A 113 23.26 -50.92 -20.00
CA ILE A 113 23.63 -51.50 -18.71
C ILE A 113 23.44 -50.39 -17.64
N ILE A 114 22.65 -50.67 -16.63
CA ILE A 114 22.41 -49.75 -15.47
C ILE A 114 23.79 -49.52 -14.85
N ASP A 115 24.36 -48.31 -15.12
CA ASP A 115 25.61 -47.93 -14.54
C ASP A 115 25.36 -47.54 -13.07
N HIS A 116 25.76 -48.43 -12.13
CA HIS A 116 25.69 -48.19 -10.69
C HIS A 116 26.42 -46.90 -10.25
N LYS A 117 27.37 -46.41 -11.03
CA LYS A 117 28.05 -45.16 -10.78
C LYS A 117 27.17 -43.95 -11.01
N SER A 118 26.29 -43.99 -12.05
CA SER A 118 25.37 -42.92 -12.36
C SER A 118 24.36 -42.70 -11.21
N ASN A 119 23.87 -43.79 -10.61
CA ASN A 119 22.90 -43.69 -9.49
C ASN A 119 23.55 -43.08 -8.21
N LEU A 120 24.81 -43.33 -7.95
CA LEU A 120 25.51 -42.75 -6.79
C LEU A 120 25.72 -41.23 -6.97
N PHE A 121 26.10 -40.78 -8.16
CA PHE A 121 26.28 -39.36 -8.45
C PHE A 121 24.93 -38.60 -8.39
N THR A 122 23.85 -39.18 -8.90
CA THR A 122 22.52 -38.61 -8.81
C THR A 122 22.06 -38.48 -7.35
N PHE A 123 22.29 -39.51 -6.51
CA PHE A 123 21.99 -39.48 -5.09
C PHE A 123 22.83 -38.42 -4.33
N LEU A 124 24.11 -38.31 -4.65
CA LEU A 124 24.97 -37.29 -4.08
C LEU A 124 24.56 -35.87 -4.51
N GLY A 125 24.21 -35.70 -5.79
CA GLY A 125 23.67 -34.45 -6.32
C GLY A 125 22.40 -34.00 -5.61
N PHE A 126 21.51 -34.94 -5.30
CA PHE A 126 20.30 -34.67 -4.53
C PHE A 126 20.60 -34.17 -3.11
N ILE A 127 21.50 -34.82 -2.39
CA ILE A 127 21.88 -34.39 -1.04
C ILE A 127 22.45 -32.98 -1.07
N ILE A 128 23.38 -32.71 -2.01
CA ILE A 128 23.99 -31.39 -2.18
C ILE A 128 22.92 -30.34 -2.53
N LEU A 129 21.91 -30.67 -3.35
CA LEU A 129 20.80 -29.79 -3.70
C LEU A 129 20.02 -29.41 -2.46
N CYS A 130 19.61 -30.36 -1.64
CA CYS A 130 18.85 -30.09 -0.43
C CYS A 130 19.60 -29.17 0.53
N PHE A 131 20.89 -29.43 0.77
CA PHE A 131 21.72 -28.59 1.65
C PHE A 131 21.92 -27.18 1.09
N SER A 132 22.24 -27.05 -0.21
CA SER A 132 22.51 -25.75 -0.83
C SER A 132 21.25 -24.87 -0.90
N VAL A 133 20.09 -25.48 -1.22
CA VAL A 133 18.81 -24.74 -1.28
C VAL A 133 18.34 -24.35 0.13
N SER A 134 18.43 -25.26 1.15
CA SER A 134 18.12 -24.91 2.53
C SER A 134 18.98 -23.75 3.04
N LEU A 135 20.28 -23.75 2.70
CA LEU A 135 21.18 -22.67 3.09
C LEU A 135 20.82 -21.34 2.38
N LEU A 136 20.53 -21.37 1.07
CA LEU A 136 20.10 -20.17 0.35
C LEU A 136 18.79 -19.60 0.89
N ILE A 137 17.82 -20.45 1.21
CA ILE A 137 16.55 -20.02 1.83
C ILE A 137 16.81 -19.39 3.20
N SER A 138 17.69 -19.98 4.02
CA SER A 138 18.05 -19.44 5.34
C SER A 138 18.71 -18.06 5.28
N LEU A 139 19.41 -17.76 4.18
CA LEU A 139 20.11 -16.48 4.01
C LEU A 139 19.26 -15.37 3.41
N HIS A 140 18.29 -15.72 2.56
CA HIS A 140 17.60 -14.76 1.70
C HIS A 140 16.07 -14.67 1.90
N SER A 141 15.46 -15.59 2.64
CA SER A 141 14.06 -15.52 2.97
C SER A 141 13.86 -15.09 4.41
N ASP A 142 12.92 -14.15 4.61
CA ASP A 142 12.44 -13.82 5.95
C ASP A 142 11.85 -15.07 6.58
N PRO A 143 12.08 -15.33 7.87
CA PRO A 143 11.49 -16.46 8.56
C PRO A 143 9.96 -16.28 8.61
N TYR A 144 9.24 -16.89 7.68
CA TYR A 144 7.79 -17.05 7.77
C TYR A 144 7.49 -18.04 8.91
N ILE A 145 7.49 -17.52 10.12
CA ILE A 145 7.37 -18.30 11.36
C ILE A 145 5.96 -18.92 11.48
N ASP A 146 4.95 -18.29 10.88
CA ASP A 146 3.55 -18.69 11.07
C ASP A 146 3.09 -19.88 10.20
N TYR A 147 3.84 -20.26 9.16
CA TYR A 147 3.48 -21.33 8.24
C TYR A 147 4.27 -22.62 8.41
N PHE A 148 5.42 -22.58 9.09
CA PHE A 148 6.31 -23.71 9.24
C PHE A 148 6.58 -24.01 10.72
N PRO A 149 6.75 -25.29 11.11
CA PRO A 149 6.97 -25.67 12.51
C PRO A 149 8.18 -24.98 13.17
N GLN A 150 9.15 -24.50 12.36
CA GLN A 150 10.32 -23.78 12.85
C GLN A 150 10.65 -22.56 11.98
N THR A 151 11.12 -22.77 10.73
CA THR A 151 11.46 -21.73 9.76
C THR A 151 11.27 -22.24 8.34
N SER A 152 11.22 -21.33 7.37
CA SER A 152 11.14 -21.69 5.95
C SER A 152 12.30 -22.55 5.44
N SER A 153 13.48 -22.50 6.09
CA SER A 153 14.68 -23.26 5.74
C SER A 153 14.83 -24.57 6.52
N GLY A 154 13.99 -24.80 7.55
CA GLY A 154 14.10 -25.93 8.48
C GLY A 154 15.37 -25.90 9.35
N VAL A 155 15.49 -26.88 10.25
CA VAL A 155 16.66 -27.03 11.14
C VAL A 155 17.98 -27.10 10.35
N ILE A 156 17.99 -27.75 9.19
CA ILE A 156 19.20 -27.89 8.35
C ILE A 156 19.68 -26.53 7.88
N GLY A 157 18.80 -25.68 7.36
CA GLY A 157 19.17 -24.35 6.88
C GLY A 157 19.72 -23.47 8.00
N ILE A 158 19.06 -23.44 9.14
CA ILE A 158 19.50 -22.70 10.34
C ILE A 158 20.88 -23.18 10.79
N TYR A 159 21.07 -24.50 10.93
CA TYR A 159 22.33 -25.06 11.39
C TYR A 159 23.47 -24.72 10.46
N LEU A 160 23.27 -24.85 9.13
CA LEU A 160 24.28 -24.52 8.11
C LEU A 160 24.60 -23.03 8.11
N SER A 161 23.60 -22.17 8.17
CA SER A 161 23.82 -20.72 8.16
C SER A 161 24.59 -20.28 9.41
N ASN A 162 24.17 -20.72 10.59
CA ASN A 162 24.83 -20.38 11.86
C ASN A 162 26.29 -20.91 11.92
N THR A 163 26.57 -22.04 11.25
CA THR A 163 27.90 -22.61 11.23
C THR A 163 28.81 -21.90 10.23
N ILE A 164 28.29 -21.48 9.06
CA ILE A 164 29.14 -20.98 7.95
C ILE A 164 29.26 -19.45 7.96
N LEU A 165 28.19 -18.72 8.32
CA LEU A 165 28.16 -17.24 8.38
C LEU A 165 29.32 -16.61 9.16
N PRO A 166 29.74 -17.12 10.35
CA PRO A 166 30.82 -16.53 11.12
C PRO A 166 32.14 -16.54 10.39
N TYR A 167 32.35 -17.47 9.43
CA TYR A 167 33.63 -17.63 8.73
C TYR A 167 33.65 -16.96 7.36
N LEU A 168 32.52 -16.89 6.64
CA LEU A 168 32.47 -16.44 5.24
C LEU A 168 31.66 -15.16 5.01
N SER A 169 31.07 -14.58 6.02
CA SER A 169 30.10 -13.49 5.95
C SER A 169 28.89 -13.80 5.03
N PHE A 170 27.91 -12.92 4.94
CA PHE A 170 26.69 -13.12 4.16
C PHE A 170 26.99 -13.36 2.65
N VAL A 171 27.80 -12.49 2.04
CA VAL A 171 28.12 -12.57 0.61
C VAL A 171 28.92 -13.83 0.27
N GLY A 172 29.93 -14.16 1.08
CA GLY A 172 30.75 -15.35 0.87
C GLY A 172 29.95 -16.64 1.01
N THR A 173 29.07 -16.72 2.01
CA THR A 173 28.20 -17.88 2.23
C THR A 173 27.21 -18.06 1.07
N THR A 174 26.64 -16.96 0.53
CA THR A 174 25.75 -17.00 -0.64
C THR A 174 26.47 -17.52 -1.88
N ILE A 175 27.70 -17.06 -2.15
CA ILE A 175 28.51 -17.52 -3.30
C ILE A 175 28.80 -19.03 -3.20
N VAL A 176 29.20 -19.50 -2.01
CA VAL A 176 29.47 -20.93 -1.77
C VAL A 176 28.19 -21.77 -1.93
N ALA A 177 27.07 -21.31 -1.37
CA ALA A 177 25.77 -22.00 -1.53
C ALA A 177 25.33 -22.07 -3.01
N ALA A 178 25.48 -20.99 -3.77
CA ALA A 178 25.19 -20.94 -5.20
C ALA A 178 26.10 -21.87 -6.01
N PHE A 179 27.40 -21.96 -5.66
CA PHE A 179 28.33 -22.90 -6.28
C PHE A 179 27.87 -24.34 -6.07
N PHE A 180 27.58 -24.76 -4.83
CA PHE A 180 27.09 -26.11 -4.55
C PHE A 180 25.73 -26.40 -5.21
N PHE A 181 24.86 -25.41 -5.32
CA PHE A 181 23.62 -25.52 -6.09
C PHE A 181 23.90 -25.84 -7.57
N MET A 182 24.84 -25.15 -8.22
CA MET A 182 25.23 -25.44 -9.60
C MET A 182 25.88 -26.84 -9.76
N VAL A 183 26.72 -27.23 -8.79
CA VAL A 183 27.31 -28.58 -8.77
C VAL A 183 26.22 -29.65 -8.66
N SER A 184 25.23 -29.43 -7.78
CA SER A 184 24.11 -30.38 -7.62
C SER A 184 23.29 -30.56 -8.88
N LEU A 185 22.99 -29.46 -9.59
CA LEU A 185 22.30 -29.50 -10.89
C LEU A 185 23.10 -30.29 -11.94
N SER A 186 24.43 -30.08 -11.98
CA SER A 186 25.30 -30.84 -12.89
C SER A 186 25.23 -32.34 -12.63
N LEU A 187 25.23 -32.76 -11.36
CA LEU A 187 25.18 -34.17 -10.97
C LEU A 187 23.77 -34.80 -11.22
N LEU A 188 22.68 -34.00 -11.09
CA LEU A 188 21.32 -34.49 -11.25
C LEU A 188 20.91 -34.64 -12.71
N ILE A 189 21.29 -33.67 -13.58
CA ILE A 189 20.79 -33.59 -14.96
C ILE A 189 21.91 -33.97 -15.96
N ASN A 190 23.09 -34.39 -15.49
CA ASN A 190 24.30 -34.65 -16.32
C ASN A 190 24.60 -33.44 -17.23
N LEU A 191 24.54 -32.23 -16.68
CA LEU A 191 24.82 -31.01 -17.41
C LEU A 191 26.33 -30.90 -17.72
N HIS A 192 26.64 -30.91 -19.01
CA HIS A 192 27.99 -30.63 -19.49
C HIS A 192 28.19 -29.12 -19.64
N TRP A 193 28.78 -28.48 -18.63
CA TRP A 193 29.03 -27.03 -18.62
C TRP A 193 29.76 -26.53 -19.88
N GLN A 194 30.55 -27.36 -20.51
CA GLN A 194 31.21 -27.03 -21.79
C GLN A 194 30.21 -26.77 -22.91
N GLU A 195 29.10 -27.53 -22.97
CA GLU A 195 28.05 -27.32 -23.96
C GLU A 195 27.25 -26.05 -23.65
N ILE A 196 26.91 -25.79 -22.38
CA ILE A 196 26.23 -24.58 -21.97
C ILE A 196 27.08 -23.33 -22.24
N PHE A 197 28.37 -23.37 -21.87
CA PHE A 197 29.29 -22.28 -22.18
C PHE A 197 29.50 -22.10 -23.69
N SER A 198 29.46 -23.18 -24.49
CA SER A 198 29.51 -23.09 -25.95
C SER A 198 28.27 -22.42 -26.53
N LEU A 199 27.05 -22.78 -26.02
CA LEU A 199 25.78 -22.18 -26.39
C LEU A 199 25.69 -20.70 -25.97
N ILE A 200 26.14 -20.37 -24.74
CA ILE A 200 26.23 -18.98 -24.28
C ILE A 200 27.23 -18.19 -25.13
N LYS A 201 28.41 -18.78 -25.43
CA LYS A 201 29.42 -18.18 -26.32
C LYS A 201 28.86 -17.95 -27.71
N GLU A 202 28.14 -18.92 -28.27
CA GLU A 202 27.53 -18.81 -29.60
C GLU A 202 26.44 -17.75 -29.63
N LYS A 203 25.56 -17.70 -28.59
CA LYS A 203 24.58 -16.63 -28.45
C LYS A 203 25.20 -15.27 -28.23
N MET A 204 26.25 -15.18 -27.39
CA MET A 204 27.01 -13.95 -27.20
C MET A 204 27.70 -13.50 -28.49
N ILE A 205 28.32 -14.42 -29.24
CA ILE A 205 28.93 -14.09 -30.53
C ILE A 205 27.86 -13.65 -31.53
N ASN A 206 26.71 -14.32 -31.58
CA ASN A 206 25.60 -13.92 -32.42
C ASN A 206 25.02 -12.54 -32.01
N LEU A 207 24.94 -12.27 -30.71
CA LEU A 207 24.51 -10.98 -30.18
C LEU A 207 25.53 -9.86 -30.48
N ILE A 208 26.83 -10.16 -30.38
CA ILE A 208 27.92 -9.26 -30.78
C ILE A 208 27.92 -9.11 -32.32
N PHE A 209 27.63 -10.16 -33.08
CA PHE A 209 27.55 -10.09 -34.54
C PHE A 209 26.29 -9.32 -34.98
N GLU A 210 25.15 -9.48 -34.32
CA GLU A 210 23.95 -8.66 -34.55
C GLU A 210 24.22 -7.20 -34.14
N PHE A 211 24.88 -6.98 -33.02
CA PHE A 211 25.27 -5.64 -32.57
C PHE A 211 26.27 -5.00 -33.55
N ASN A 212 27.25 -5.74 -34.03
CA ASN A 212 28.18 -5.29 -35.06
C ASN A 212 27.50 -5.12 -36.43
N LYS A 213 26.49 -5.96 -36.74
CA LYS A 213 25.68 -5.81 -37.96
C LYS A 213 24.77 -4.59 -37.86
N LEU A 214 24.17 -4.32 -36.70
CA LEU A 214 23.44 -3.10 -36.40
C LEU A 214 24.36 -1.87 -36.42
N SER A 215 25.55 -1.98 -35.86
CA SER A 215 26.60 -0.94 -35.91
C SER A 215 27.12 -0.73 -37.36
N LYS A 216 27.33 -1.82 -38.13
CA LYS A 216 27.70 -1.73 -39.54
C LYS A 216 26.56 -1.17 -40.41
N ASN A 217 25.32 -1.60 -40.16
CA ASN A 217 24.14 -1.04 -40.82
C ASN A 217 23.93 0.44 -40.43
N SER A 218 24.20 0.79 -39.15
CA SER A 218 24.26 2.20 -38.71
C SER A 218 25.40 2.97 -39.38
N PHE A 219 26.56 2.33 -39.61
CA PHE A 219 27.70 2.96 -40.26
C PHE A 219 27.52 2.99 -41.81
N GLU A 220 26.89 2.00 -42.41
CA GLU A 220 26.50 2.05 -43.82
C GLU A 220 25.29 2.97 -44.03
N ALA A 221 24.33 3.01 -43.11
CA ALA A 221 23.29 4.04 -43.06
C ALA A 221 23.89 5.43 -42.83
N PHE A 222 24.98 5.54 -42.04
CA PHE A 222 25.75 6.79 -41.89
C PHE A 222 26.51 7.16 -43.19
N LYS A 223 27.00 6.16 -43.99
CA LYS A 223 27.66 6.32 -45.28
C LYS A 223 26.67 6.57 -46.41
N GLU A 224 25.47 5.97 -46.33
CA GLU A 224 24.34 6.21 -47.20
C GLU A 224 23.66 7.55 -46.86
N ASN A 225 23.64 7.92 -45.57
CA ASN A 225 23.31 9.28 -45.13
C ASN A 225 24.35 10.34 -45.58
N ARG A 226 25.59 9.98 -45.84
CA ARG A 226 26.56 10.86 -46.49
C ARG A 226 26.27 11.04 -47.98
N LYS A 227 25.63 10.03 -48.60
CA LYS A 227 25.13 10.16 -50.01
C LYS A 227 23.76 10.90 -50.04
N LYS A 228 22.91 10.66 -49.03
CA LYS A 228 21.71 11.47 -48.75
C LYS A 228 22.06 12.88 -48.23
N LYS A 229 23.33 13.16 -47.88
CA LYS A 229 23.84 14.49 -47.53
C LYS A 229 23.91 15.48 -48.67
N SER A 230 23.82 15.04 -49.96
CA SER A 230 23.57 15.95 -51.08
C SER A 230 22.08 16.33 -51.22
N GLU A 231 21.17 15.43 -50.82
CA GLU A 231 19.74 15.75 -50.63
C GLU A 231 19.47 16.47 -49.31
N SER A 232 20.30 16.22 -48.26
CA SER A 232 20.23 16.95 -47.00
C SER A 232 20.85 18.35 -47.06
N LYS A 233 21.61 18.71 -48.10
CA LYS A 233 21.98 20.13 -48.28
C LYS A 233 20.76 21.00 -48.54
N ASN A 234 19.76 20.49 -49.24
CA ASN A 234 18.46 21.17 -49.33
C ASN A 234 17.66 21.11 -47.99
N ARG A 235 17.81 20.03 -47.21
CA ARG A 235 17.18 19.90 -45.90
C ARG A 235 17.95 20.71 -44.84
N GLN A 236 19.26 20.86 -44.99
CA GLN A 236 20.12 21.64 -44.11
C GLN A 236 19.96 23.14 -44.37
N SER A 237 19.78 23.59 -45.65
CA SER A 237 19.41 24.95 -45.96
C SER A 237 18.00 25.27 -45.40
N PHE A 238 17.10 24.28 -45.40
CA PHE A 238 15.79 24.43 -44.80
C PHE A 238 15.90 24.55 -43.26
N LEU A 239 16.72 23.70 -42.63
CA LEU A 239 16.97 23.74 -41.18
C LEU A 239 17.81 24.98 -40.77
N ASP A 240 18.76 25.43 -41.59
CA ASP A 240 19.55 26.61 -41.29
C ASP A 240 18.73 27.88 -41.44
N THR A 241 17.83 27.94 -42.43
CA THR A 241 16.84 29.02 -42.57
C THR A 241 15.85 29.01 -41.37
N HIS A 242 15.58 27.85 -40.83
CA HIS A 242 14.70 27.69 -39.68
C HIS A 242 15.40 27.97 -38.34
N LYS A 243 16.69 27.61 -38.22
CA LYS A 243 17.51 28.00 -37.08
C LYS A 243 17.71 29.51 -36.98
N GLU A 244 17.83 30.18 -38.12
CA GLU A 244 17.86 31.65 -38.13
C GLU A 244 16.52 32.26 -37.73
N LYS A 245 15.39 31.68 -38.18
CA LYS A 245 14.06 32.10 -37.72
C LYS A 245 13.84 31.83 -36.22
N ILE A 246 14.30 30.67 -35.67
CA ILE A 246 14.23 30.34 -34.24
C ILE A 246 15.14 31.30 -33.42
N LYS A 247 16.33 31.65 -33.93
CA LYS A 247 17.22 32.64 -33.28
C LYS A 247 16.66 34.06 -33.30
N SER A 248 15.76 34.38 -34.23
CA SER A 248 15.08 35.69 -34.28
C SER A 248 13.83 35.78 -33.42
N MET A 249 13.41 34.69 -32.78
CA MET A 249 12.30 34.71 -31.82
C MET A 249 12.68 35.45 -30.53
N PRO A 250 11.72 36.13 -29.89
CA PRO A 250 11.98 36.79 -28.61
C PRO A 250 12.50 35.80 -27.59
N LYS A 251 13.58 36.15 -26.90
CA LYS A 251 14.12 35.30 -25.83
C LYS A 251 13.08 35.19 -24.70
N PRO A 252 12.65 34.00 -24.31
CA PRO A 252 11.72 33.85 -23.19
C PRO A 252 12.37 34.34 -21.90
N GLU A 253 11.56 34.87 -21.01
CA GLU A 253 11.99 35.23 -19.67
C GLU A 253 12.23 33.93 -18.89
N ILE A 254 13.47 33.72 -18.45
CA ILE A 254 13.81 32.56 -17.60
C ILE A 254 13.61 33.00 -16.16
N LYS A 255 12.54 32.50 -15.54
CA LYS A 255 12.30 32.67 -14.13
C LYS A 255 12.78 31.46 -13.37
N LYS A 256 13.63 31.65 -12.38
CA LYS A 256 13.94 30.64 -11.38
C LYS A 256 12.85 30.70 -10.32
N ALA A 257 12.35 29.53 -9.90
CA ALA A 257 11.56 29.44 -8.69
C ALA A 257 12.37 30.07 -7.54
N ASP A 258 11.76 30.98 -6.79
CA ASP A 258 12.44 31.68 -5.69
C ASP A 258 13.01 30.65 -4.70
N ALA A 259 14.33 30.50 -4.71
CA ALA A 259 15.03 29.50 -3.92
C ALA A 259 15.03 29.80 -2.40
N LYS A 260 14.63 31.02 -2.00
CA LYS A 260 14.53 31.38 -0.58
C LYS A 260 13.08 31.59 -0.19
N ILE A 261 12.55 30.58 0.50
CA ILE A 261 11.34 30.75 1.30
C ILE A 261 11.70 31.66 2.47
N PRO A 262 10.96 32.78 2.70
CA PRO A 262 11.23 33.63 3.85
C PRO A 262 11.01 32.82 5.14
N GLU A 263 12.06 32.73 5.96
CA GLU A 263 11.98 32.05 7.26
C GLU A 263 11.06 32.81 8.20
N GLY A 264 10.29 32.10 9.02
CA GLY A 264 9.45 32.66 10.05
C GLY A 264 10.29 33.28 11.19
N LYS A 265 9.73 34.23 11.91
CA LYS A 265 10.41 34.92 13.01
C LYS A 265 10.81 33.96 14.14
N LYS A 266 9.99 32.94 14.39
CA LYS A 266 10.22 31.93 15.43
C LYS A 266 11.48 31.12 15.15
N VAL A 267 11.71 30.73 13.89
CA VAL A 267 12.91 30.02 13.45
C VAL A 267 14.17 30.84 13.65
N ILE A 268 14.10 32.15 13.33
CA ILE A 268 15.22 33.07 13.51
C ILE A 268 15.56 33.22 15.00
N LEU A 269 14.56 33.23 15.89
CA LEU A 269 14.74 33.25 17.33
C LEU A 269 15.31 31.95 17.88
N GLU A 270 14.83 30.79 17.41
CA GLU A 270 15.35 29.48 17.82
C GLU A 270 16.83 29.30 17.48
N LYS A 271 17.29 29.85 16.35
CA LYS A 271 18.71 29.85 15.96
C LYS A 271 19.60 30.75 16.87
N GLN A 272 19.00 31.60 17.70
CA GLN A 272 19.70 32.55 18.58
C GLN A 272 19.69 32.16 20.07
N VAL A 273 18.87 31.19 20.50
CA VAL A 273 18.64 30.85 21.91
C VAL A 273 19.44 29.60 22.32
N GLU A 274 20.02 29.66 23.53
CA GLU A 274 20.99 28.74 24.08
C GLU A 274 20.45 27.43 24.67
N LEU A 275 21.37 26.51 24.89
CA LEU A 275 21.44 25.12 25.28
C LEU A 275 20.71 24.67 26.58
N PHE A 276 19.94 25.47 27.29
CA PHE A 276 19.38 25.11 28.63
C PHE A 276 17.89 25.45 28.81
N ASP A 277 17.03 25.08 27.83
CA ASP A 277 15.59 25.23 28.00
C ASP A 277 14.96 24.02 28.69
N LYS A 278 14.21 24.26 29.76
CA LYS A 278 13.26 23.30 30.33
C LYS A 278 12.12 23.17 29.33
N LYS A 279 11.90 21.94 28.85
CA LYS A 279 10.79 21.59 27.98
C LYS A 279 9.46 21.78 28.73
N ASN A 280 8.64 22.73 28.29
CA ASN A 280 7.27 22.89 28.81
C ASN A 280 6.30 22.11 27.95
N PRO A 281 5.21 21.54 28.51
CA PRO A 281 4.18 20.82 27.73
C PRO A 281 3.48 21.66 26.66
N GLU A 282 3.47 23.00 26.85
CA GLU A 282 2.82 23.94 25.92
C GLU A 282 3.73 24.41 24.77
N ASP A 283 5.03 24.13 24.83
CA ASP A 283 5.98 24.56 23.82
C ASP A 283 5.95 23.57 22.62
N MET A 284 6.01 24.10 21.39
CA MET A 284 6.14 23.30 20.19
C MET A 284 7.54 22.70 20.05
N PRO A 285 7.69 21.56 19.35
CA PRO A 285 9.01 21.00 19.05
C PRO A 285 9.89 22.00 18.30
N LYS A 286 11.20 21.97 18.56
CA LYS A 286 12.16 22.81 17.84
C LYS A 286 12.32 22.33 16.41
N ILE A 287 12.44 23.29 15.48
CA ILE A 287 12.63 22.96 14.05
C ILE A 287 13.96 22.25 13.80
N SER A 288 14.95 22.46 14.67
CA SER A 288 16.23 21.77 14.64
C SER A 288 16.15 20.24 14.83
N LEU A 289 14.98 19.69 15.18
CA LEU A 289 14.72 18.24 15.17
C LEU A 289 14.51 17.67 13.77
N LEU A 290 14.22 18.55 12.79
CA LEU A 290 14.13 18.20 11.36
C LEU A 290 15.46 18.48 10.68
N ASP A 291 15.71 17.72 9.60
CA ASP A 291 16.92 17.88 8.81
C ASP A 291 16.88 19.19 8.03
N GLU A 292 17.95 19.96 8.13
CA GLU A 292 18.14 21.19 7.36
C GLU A 292 18.98 20.92 6.12
N ARG A 293 18.62 21.53 5.02
CA ARG A 293 19.48 21.55 3.84
C ARG A 293 20.59 22.58 4.07
N GLU A 294 21.84 22.21 3.85
CA GLU A 294 22.92 23.20 3.74
C GLU A 294 22.50 24.24 2.68
N ALA A 295 22.48 25.51 3.07
CA ALA A 295 22.06 26.61 2.23
C ALA A 295 23.06 26.78 1.06
N ILE A 296 22.90 25.95 0.03
CA ILE A 296 23.62 26.12 -1.23
C ILE A 296 22.94 27.28 -1.96
N ASN A 297 23.47 28.48 -1.78
CA ASN A 297 23.14 29.63 -2.64
C ASN A 297 23.63 29.33 -4.07
N LYS A 298 22.99 28.43 -4.78
CA LYS A 298 23.31 28.17 -6.17
C LYS A 298 22.49 29.11 -7.03
N GLU A 299 23.07 30.24 -7.43
CA GLU A 299 22.64 30.86 -8.67
C GLU A 299 22.74 29.81 -9.78
N MET A 300 21.77 29.80 -10.71
CA MET A 300 21.83 28.87 -11.85
C MET A 300 23.19 28.98 -12.52
N SER A 301 23.90 27.88 -12.59
CA SER A 301 25.20 27.88 -13.28
C SER A 301 25.01 28.17 -14.76
N SER A 302 26.01 28.74 -15.39
CA SER A 302 26.00 28.98 -16.84
C SER A 302 25.74 27.67 -17.62
N GLN A 303 26.10 26.53 -17.04
CA GLN A 303 25.86 25.21 -17.62
C GLN A 303 24.38 24.83 -17.56
N GLU A 304 23.69 25.04 -16.44
CA GLU A 304 22.25 24.79 -16.29
C GLU A 304 21.42 25.66 -17.22
N LEU A 305 21.80 26.95 -17.38
CA LEU A 305 21.15 27.86 -18.35
C LEU A 305 21.32 27.36 -19.79
N TYR A 306 22.50 26.85 -20.12
CA TYR A 306 22.78 26.29 -21.44
C TYR A 306 21.97 24.99 -21.71
N GLU A 307 21.85 24.11 -20.69
CA GLU A 307 21.05 22.88 -20.79
C GLU A 307 19.57 23.19 -20.99
N LEU A 308 19.03 24.21 -20.30
CA LEU A 308 17.63 24.65 -20.47
C LEU A 308 17.38 25.18 -21.90
N GLU A 309 18.34 25.93 -22.46
CA GLU A 309 18.22 26.45 -23.83
C GLU A 309 18.25 25.34 -24.87
N ILE A 310 19.12 24.34 -24.69
CA ILE A 310 19.15 23.12 -25.54
C ILE A 310 17.82 22.35 -25.44
N LEU A 311 17.29 22.18 -24.22
CA LEU A 311 16.04 21.45 -24.00
C LEU A 311 14.85 22.19 -24.65
N LYS A 312 14.82 23.53 -24.57
CA LYS A 312 13.83 24.37 -25.21
C LYS A 312 13.87 24.21 -26.74
N GLU A 313 15.07 24.34 -27.34
CA GLU A 313 15.25 24.15 -28.78
C GLU A 313 14.86 22.76 -29.25
N ALA A 314 15.22 21.73 -28.46
CA ALA A 314 14.83 20.35 -28.71
C ALA A 314 13.30 20.18 -28.67
N LEU A 315 12.63 20.77 -27.67
CA LEU A 315 11.17 20.72 -27.54
C LEU A 315 10.47 21.33 -28.77
N ILE A 316 10.84 22.53 -29.16
CA ILE A 316 10.25 23.22 -30.34
C ILE A 316 10.48 22.41 -31.62
N THR A 317 11.70 21.90 -31.80
CA THR A 317 12.05 21.07 -32.96
C THR A 317 11.21 19.80 -33.01
N LYS A 318 11.03 19.11 -31.85
CA LYS A 318 10.22 17.88 -31.78
C LYS A 318 8.74 18.14 -31.99
N LEU A 319 8.19 19.23 -31.46
CA LEU A 319 6.82 19.63 -31.73
C LEU A 319 6.60 19.85 -33.25
N ALA A 320 7.53 20.47 -33.91
CA ALA A 320 7.47 20.68 -35.37
C ALA A 320 7.60 19.35 -36.16
N GLU A 321 8.50 18.42 -35.73
CA GLU A 321 8.61 17.09 -36.33
C GLU A 321 7.30 16.29 -36.21
N PHE A 322 6.55 16.47 -35.13
CA PHE A 322 5.24 15.86 -34.91
C PHE A 322 4.08 16.65 -35.54
N LYS A 323 4.37 17.55 -36.45
CA LYS A 323 3.39 18.36 -37.21
C LYS A 323 2.55 19.31 -36.32
N VAL A 324 3.09 19.75 -35.20
CA VAL A 324 2.53 20.86 -34.41
C VAL A 324 3.02 22.19 -35.05
N THR A 325 2.55 22.47 -36.25
CA THR A 325 2.88 23.67 -37.03
C THR A 325 1.62 24.27 -37.60
N GLY A 326 1.54 25.61 -37.65
CA GLY A 326 0.42 26.31 -38.24
C GLY A 326 0.34 26.14 -39.76
N PRO A 327 -0.75 26.56 -40.40
CA PRO A 327 -0.99 26.40 -41.83
C PRO A 327 0.07 27.11 -42.69
N GLU A 328 0.65 28.21 -42.22
CA GLU A 328 1.69 29.00 -42.90
C GLU A 328 3.12 28.59 -42.51
N GLY A 329 3.25 27.38 -41.81
CA GLY A 329 4.54 26.89 -41.32
C GLY A 329 5.00 27.60 -40.04
N GLU A 330 4.09 28.17 -39.28
CA GLU A 330 4.33 28.76 -37.95
C GLU A 330 4.72 27.71 -36.96
N TYR A 331 5.70 27.98 -36.09
CA TYR A 331 6.16 27.07 -35.01
C TYR A 331 5.52 27.44 -33.69
N ALA A 332 5.46 26.47 -32.77
CA ALA A 332 5.17 26.69 -31.37
C ALA A 332 6.27 27.59 -30.75
N ILE A 333 5.89 28.54 -29.91
CA ILE A 333 6.79 29.53 -29.30
C ILE A 333 6.82 29.30 -27.79
N VAL A 334 7.98 29.13 -27.21
CA VAL A 334 8.14 29.13 -25.77
C VAL A 334 8.17 30.57 -25.27
N ARG A 335 7.14 30.98 -24.54
CA ARG A 335 7.00 32.35 -24.01
C ARG A 335 7.76 32.52 -22.70
N GLU A 336 7.65 31.56 -21.84
CA GLU A 336 8.26 31.58 -20.52
C GLU A 336 8.86 30.18 -20.18
N THR A 337 9.96 30.15 -19.45
CA THR A 337 10.57 28.94 -18.92
C THR A 337 10.72 29.11 -17.42
N MET A 338 10.11 28.21 -16.66
CA MET A 338 10.13 28.21 -15.21
C MET A 338 10.80 26.93 -14.73
N ARG A 339 11.95 27.06 -14.08
CA ARG A 339 12.65 25.94 -13.48
C ARG A 339 12.26 25.80 -12.00
N GLY A 340 11.55 24.72 -11.67
CA GLY A 340 11.25 24.32 -10.31
C GLY A 340 12.27 23.32 -9.75
N PRO A 341 12.06 22.85 -8.52
CA PRO A 341 12.98 21.91 -7.85
C PRO A 341 13.02 20.53 -8.51
N VAL A 342 11.93 20.08 -9.10
CA VAL A 342 11.79 18.72 -9.65
C VAL A 342 11.54 18.73 -11.15
N VAL A 343 10.80 19.70 -11.64
CA VAL A 343 10.41 19.83 -13.04
C VAL A 343 10.67 21.23 -13.57
N THR A 344 10.93 21.32 -14.87
CA THR A 344 10.94 22.59 -15.61
C THR A 344 9.66 22.67 -16.42
N ARG A 345 8.91 23.78 -16.28
CA ARG A 345 7.75 24.10 -17.10
C ARG A 345 8.15 25.04 -18.23
N PHE A 346 7.85 24.64 -19.45
CA PHE A 346 7.91 25.49 -20.63
C PHE A 346 6.49 25.91 -20.98
N GLU A 347 6.23 27.21 -20.95
CA GLU A 347 4.96 27.79 -21.42
C GLU A 347 5.00 27.98 -22.91
N VAL A 348 4.20 27.21 -23.61
CA VAL A 348 4.23 27.09 -25.06
C VAL A 348 2.96 27.68 -25.65
N GLU A 349 3.12 28.67 -26.47
CA GLU A 349 2.08 29.21 -27.34
C GLU A 349 1.98 28.34 -28.59
N LEU A 350 0.78 27.83 -28.84
CA LEU A 350 0.54 26.98 -30.01
C LEU A 350 0.23 27.82 -31.25
N PRO A 351 0.66 27.37 -32.42
CA PRO A 351 0.30 28.02 -33.70
C PRO A 351 -1.21 27.99 -33.91
N LYS A 352 -1.71 28.97 -34.70
CA LYS A 352 -3.14 29.05 -35.04
C LYS A 352 -3.63 27.74 -35.70
N GLY A 353 -4.80 27.28 -35.28
CA GLY A 353 -5.42 26.07 -35.82
C GLY A 353 -4.98 24.73 -35.17
N ILE A 354 -3.98 24.73 -34.28
CA ILE A 354 -3.55 23.56 -33.55
C ILE A 354 -4.41 23.39 -32.27
N LYS A 355 -4.98 22.20 -32.11
CA LYS A 355 -5.76 21.87 -30.92
C LYS A 355 -4.84 21.40 -29.78
N VAL A 356 -5.10 21.80 -28.55
CA VAL A 356 -4.34 21.37 -27.37
C VAL A 356 -4.33 19.85 -27.23
N SER A 357 -5.45 19.18 -27.50
CA SER A 357 -5.56 17.72 -27.44
C SER A 357 -4.61 16.98 -28.41
N GLN A 358 -4.23 17.62 -29.53
CA GLN A 358 -3.23 17.07 -30.47
C GLN A 358 -1.87 16.98 -29.77
N VAL A 359 -1.51 18.02 -28.99
CA VAL A 359 -0.23 18.05 -28.26
C VAL A 359 -0.27 17.13 -27.06
N SER A 360 -1.39 17.10 -26.32
CA SER A 360 -1.57 16.23 -25.14
C SER A 360 -1.44 14.74 -25.48
N ASN A 361 -1.87 14.34 -26.68
CA ASN A 361 -1.73 12.96 -27.16
C ASN A 361 -0.27 12.58 -27.52
N LEU A 362 0.61 13.56 -27.71
CA LEU A 362 2.02 13.34 -28.05
C LEU A 362 2.93 13.19 -26.83
N ASN A 363 2.41 13.25 -25.62
CA ASN A 363 3.21 13.25 -24.39
C ASN A 363 4.24 12.10 -24.32
N LYS A 364 3.84 10.86 -24.68
CA LYS A 364 4.73 9.69 -24.70
C LYS A 364 5.79 9.75 -25.80
N ASP A 365 5.41 10.24 -26.99
CA ASP A 365 6.32 10.37 -28.12
C ASP A 365 7.33 11.49 -27.90
N LEU A 366 6.89 12.61 -27.28
CA LEU A 366 7.76 13.69 -26.84
C LEU A 366 8.73 13.19 -25.76
N ALA A 367 8.25 12.48 -24.73
CA ALA A 367 9.10 11.94 -23.69
C ALA A 367 10.20 11.04 -24.27
N ARG A 368 9.83 10.11 -25.16
CA ARG A 368 10.77 9.23 -25.84
C ARG A 368 11.77 10.01 -26.69
N SER A 369 11.30 11.03 -27.44
CA SER A 369 12.16 11.79 -28.37
C SER A 369 13.12 12.75 -27.65
N LEU A 370 12.76 13.20 -26.45
CA LEU A 370 13.61 14.03 -25.58
C LEU A 370 14.43 13.22 -24.58
N GLY A 371 14.27 11.87 -24.56
CA GLY A 371 15.05 10.98 -23.70
C GLY A 371 14.72 11.10 -22.22
N VAL A 372 13.48 11.53 -21.87
CA VAL A 372 13.01 11.67 -20.48
C VAL A 372 11.96 10.61 -20.14
N GLY A 373 11.82 10.30 -18.86
CA GLY A 373 10.94 9.22 -18.39
C GLY A 373 9.45 9.50 -18.63
N SER A 374 9.00 10.74 -18.41
CA SER A 374 7.63 11.19 -18.70
C SER A 374 7.60 12.69 -18.94
N ILE A 375 6.59 13.15 -19.67
CA ILE A 375 6.28 14.57 -19.89
C ILE A 375 4.81 14.76 -19.55
N ARG A 376 4.49 15.79 -18.80
CA ARG A 376 3.12 16.18 -18.53
C ARG A 376 2.77 17.45 -19.28
N ILE A 377 1.62 17.43 -19.95
CA ILE A 377 1.10 18.60 -20.65
C ILE A 377 -0.06 19.17 -19.84
N VAL A 378 0.07 20.43 -19.42
CA VAL A 378 -0.96 21.19 -18.73
C VAL A 378 -1.73 21.97 -19.79
N GLU A 379 -2.94 21.55 -20.05
CA GLU A 379 -3.75 22.06 -21.17
C GLU A 379 -4.23 23.49 -20.95
N VAL A 380 -4.45 23.88 -19.68
CA VAL A 380 -4.95 25.20 -19.30
C VAL A 380 -4.11 25.76 -18.17
N ILE A 381 -3.53 26.94 -18.39
CA ILE A 381 -2.90 27.76 -17.36
C ILE A 381 -3.82 28.95 -17.13
N GLU A 382 -4.26 29.15 -15.91
CA GLU A 382 -5.21 30.21 -15.56
C GLU A 382 -4.66 31.60 -15.94
N GLY A 383 -5.45 32.37 -16.68
CA GLY A 383 -5.07 33.71 -17.13
C GLY A 383 -4.07 33.77 -18.29
N ARG A 384 -3.74 32.62 -18.93
CA ARG A 384 -2.78 32.57 -20.04
C ARG A 384 -3.36 31.81 -21.26
N GLU A 385 -2.93 32.21 -22.48
CA GLU A 385 -3.27 31.52 -23.72
C GLU A 385 -2.28 30.40 -24.08
N THR A 386 -1.33 30.10 -23.21
CA THR A 386 -0.27 29.10 -23.39
C THR A 386 -0.64 27.77 -22.72
N ILE A 387 -0.05 26.69 -23.23
CA ILE A 387 -0.04 25.40 -22.54
C ILE A 387 1.27 25.26 -21.77
N GLY A 388 1.25 24.46 -20.69
CA GLY A 388 2.45 24.12 -19.94
C GLY A 388 3.00 22.75 -20.38
N VAL A 389 4.27 22.68 -20.76
CA VAL A 389 4.98 21.43 -21.00
C VAL A 389 5.96 21.22 -19.84
N GLU A 390 5.67 20.27 -18.97
CA GLU A 390 6.47 19.99 -17.77
C GLU A 390 7.42 18.82 -18.05
N ILE A 391 8.72 19.11 -17.99
CA ILE A 391 9.80 18.15 -18.25
C ILE A 391 10.58 17.93 -16.94
N PRO A 392 10.85 16.68 -16.55
CA PRO A 392 11.65 16.38 -15.35
C PRO A 392 13.05 16.93 -15.44
N ASN A 393 13.54 17.53 -14.35
CA ASN A 393 14.94 17.93 -14.23
C ASN A 393 15.84 16.69 -14.19
N ALA A 394 17.05 16.78 -14.72
CA ALA A 394 18.06 15.74 -14.62
C ALA A 394 18.46 15.55 -13.14
N ASP A 395 18.77 16.65 -12.45
CA ASP A 395 19.01 16.68 -11.02
C ASP A 395 17.75 17.19 -10.32
N ARG A 396 17.08 16.30 -9.59
CA ARG A 396 15.86 16.60 -8.85
C ARG A 396 16.22 16.95 -7.41
N GLU A 397 15.70 18.06 -6.94
CA GLU A 397 15.86 18.45 -5.55
C GLU A 397 14.76 17.85 -4.68
N SER A 398 15.12 17.24 -3.54
CA SER A 398 14.14 16.82 -2.53
C SER A 398 13.61 18.05 -1.79
N VAL A 399 12.31 18.13 -1.59
CA VAL A 399 11.66 19.17 -0.76
C VAL A 399 11.65 18.66 0.66
N LEU A 400 12.43 19.25 1.57
CA LEU A 400 12.46 18.83 2.97
C LEU A 400 11.28 19.44 3.74
N LEU A 401 10.70 18.66 4.68
CA LEU A 401 9.60 19.11 5.52
C LEU A 401 10.03 20.31 6.38
N GLY A 402 11.25 20.30 6.91
CA GLY A 402 11.82 21.38 7.70
C GLY A 402 11.77 22.72 6.96
N GLU A 403 12.04 22.76 5.64
CA GLU A 403 11.96 23.97 4.84
C GLU A 403 10.52 24.55 4.74
N VAL A 404 9.52 23.67 4.69
CA VAL A 404 8.11 24.06 4.56
C VAL A 404 7.57 24.55 5.90
N ILE A 405 7.89 23.85 6.99
CA ILE A 405 7.49 24.23 8.36
C ILE A 405 8.19 25.53 8.80
N ALA A 406 9.45 25.73 8.39
CA ALA A 406 10.19 26.95 8.68
C ALA A 406 9.68 28.17 7.90
N SER A 407 8.78 28.01 6.95
CA SER A 407 8.26 29.11 6.14
C SER A 407 7.43 30.09 6.95
N LYS A 408 7.48 31.36 6.54
CA LYS A 408 6.67 32.42 7.12
C LYS A 408 5.17 32.14 6.99
N GLU A 409 4.75 31.56 5.88
CA GLU A 409 3.38 31.19 5.57
C GLU A 409 2.85 30.14 6.57
N PHE A 410 3.67 29.16 6.93
CA PHE A 410 3.31 28.17 7.94
C PHE A 410 3.22 28.79 9.34
N GLU A 411 4.14 29.65 9.72
CA GLU A 411 4.12 30.38 11.00
C GLU A 411 2.88 31.25 11.14
N GLU A 412 2.52 32.02 10.09
CA GLU A 412 1.38 32.96 10.09
C GLU A 412 0.02 32.26 10.02
N SER A 413 -0.02 30.99 9.65
CA SER A 413 -1.24 30.19 9.63
C SER A 413 -1.80 30.03 11.04
N LYS A 414 -3.10 30.27 11.22
CA LYS A 414 -3.76 30.27 12.54
C LYS A 414 -4.39 28.95 12.93
N SER A 415 -4.59 28.04 11.97
CA SER A 415 -5.24 26.77 12.23
C SER A 415 -4.28 25.77 12.89
N PRO A 416 -4.67 25.09 13.99
CA PRO A 416 -3.85 24.07 14.64
C PRO A 416 -3.71 22.79 13.79
N ILE A 417 -4.51 22.64 12.74
CA ILE A 417 -4.47 21.52 11.80
C ILE A 417 -4.08 21.96 10.38
N THR A 418 -3.17 22.95 10.29
CA THR A 418 -2.53 23.33 9.03
C THR A 418 -1.58 22.23 8.57
N LEU A 419 -1.76 21.78 7.34
CA LEU A 419 -0.98 20.71 6.70
C LEU A 419 0.05 21.31 5.74
N ALA A 420 1.30 20.89 5.87
CA ALA A 420 2.38 21.22 4.93
C ALA A 420 2.46 20.12 3.85
N TYR A 421 1.99 20.41 2.65
CA TYR A 421 2.01 19.43 1.56
C TYR A 421 3.39 19.35 0.89
N GLY A 422 4.08 20.47 0.75
CA GLY A 422 5.35 20.57 0.05
C GLY A 422 5.51 21.88 -0.69
N LYS A 423 6.04 21.85 -1.90
CA LYS A 423 6.24 23.01 -2.75
C LYS A 423 5.56 22.84 -4.11
N ASP A 424 5.04 23.94 -4.66
CA ASP A 424 4.57 23.94 -6.03
C ASP A 424 5.76 23.94 -7.03
N ILE A 425 5.44 24.00 -8.31
CA ILE A 425 6.46 24.07 -9.37
C ILE A 425 7.27 25.38 -9.35
N GLU A 426 6.78 26.42 -8.70
CA GLU A 426 7.48 27.69 -8.51
C GLU A 426 8.38 27.67 -7.26
N GLY A 427 8.34 26.59 -6.47
CA GLY A 427 9.09 26.46 -5.22
C GLY A 427 8.42 27.12 -4.02
N LYS A 428 7.18 27.61 -4.17
CA LYS A 428 6.41 28.19 -3.07
C LYS A 428 5.85 27.09 -2.17
N PRO A 429 5.80 27.29 -0.84
CA PRO A 429 5.18 26.32 0.06
C PRO A 429 3.69 26.20 -0.23
N VAL A 430 3.20 24.96 -0.27
CA VAL A 430 1.79 24.63 -0.42
C VAL A 430 1.27 24.14 0.92
N LEU A 431 0.42 24.94 1.51
CA LEU A 431 -0.17 24.73 2.83
C LEU A 431 -1.68 24.68 2.70
N GLU A 432 -2.32 23.83 3.48
CA GLU A 432 -3.77 23.75 3.53
C GLU A 432 -4.30 23.63 4.95
N ASP A 433 -5.42 24.27 5.21
CA ASP A 433 -6.11 24.15 6.49
C ASP A 433 -7.15 23.01 6.41
N LEU A 434 -6.89 21.93 7.14
CA LEU A 434 -7.80 20.78 7.18
C LEU A 434 -9.19 21.16 7.73
N ALA A 435 -9.33 22.20 8.57
CA ALA A 435 -10.64 22.69 9.02
C ALA A 435 -11.44 23.27 7.85
N SER A 436 -10.78 23.83 6.83
CA SER A 436 -11.44 24.36 5.63
C SER A 436 -11.83 23.27 4.65
N LEU A 437 -11.00 22.23 4.52
CA LEU A 437 -11.17 21.09 3.59
C LEU A 437 -12.04 19.94 4.13
N PRO A 438 -12.42 19.91 5.34
CA PRO A 438 -12.71 18.95 6.39
C PRO A 438 -12.08 17.55 6.24
N HIS A 439 -11.94 17.03 5.06
CA HIS A 439 -11.42 15.69 4.83
C HIS A 439 -10.60 15.65 3.55
N LEU A 440 -9.58 14.80 3.52
CA LEU A 440 -8.69 14.61 2.40
C LEU A 440 -8.59 13.13 2.02
N LEU A 441 -8.77 12.84 0.74
CA LEU A 441 -8.52 11.53 0.15
C LEU A 441 -7.15 11.51 -0.52
N ILE A 442 -6.31 10.53 -0.17
CA ILE A 442 -4.93 10.41 -0.63
C ILE A 442 -4.79 9.05 -1.33
N ALA A 443 -4.35 9.03 -2.57
CA ALA A 443 -4.16 7.78 -3.30
C ALA A 443 -2.83 7.75 -4.06
N GLY A 444 -2.24 6.55 -4.19
CA GLY A 444 -1.01 6.35 -4.96
C GLY A 444 -0.45 4.95 -4.78
N THR A 445 0.31 4.47 -5.76
CA THR A 445 0.94 3.15 -5.70
C THR A 445 2.07 3.09 -4.67
N THR A 446 2.51 1.89 -4.31
CA THR A 446 3.67 1.67 -3.44
C THR A 446 4.90 2.39 -4.01
N GLY A 447 5.65 3.09 -3.16
CA GLY A 447 6.82 3.88 -3.57
C GLY A 447 6.51 5.20 -4.28
N SER A 448 5.24 5.59 -4.43
CA SER A 448 4.86 6.89 -5.01
C SER A 448 5.10 8.09 -4.08
N GLY A 449 5.23 7.86 -2.77
CA GLY A 449 5.41 8.88 -1.73
C GLY A 449 4.18 9.12 -0.85
N LYS A 450 3.13 8.29 -0.97
CA LYS A 450 1.87 8.39 -0.21
C LYS A 450 2.09 8.41 1.31
N SER A 451 2.81 7.40 1.83
CA SER A 451 3.06 7.27 3.29
C SER A 451 3.93 8.41 3.82
N VAL A 452 4.96 8.81 3.06
CA VAL A 452 5.79 9.96 3.43
C VAL A 452 4.96 11.24 3.53
N ALA A 453 4.03 11.46 2.60
CA ALA A 453 3.15 12.64 2.64
C ALA A 453 2.15 12.57 3.81
N LEU A 454 1.59 11.39 4.14
CA LEU A 454 0.75 11.23 5.32
C LEU A 454 1.54 11.56 6.60
N ASN A 455 2.76 11.05 6.71
CA ASN A 455 3.66 11.39 7.82
C ASN A 455 4.00 12.88 7.86
N ALA A 456 4.29 13.52 6.72
CA ALA A 456 4.54 14.97 6.65
C ALA A 456 3.34 15.79 7.14
N MET A 457 2.10 15.35 6.82
CA MET A 457 0.87 16.01 7.30
C MET A 457 0.69 15.83 8.82
N LEU A 458 0.92 14.63 9.36
CA LEU A 458 0.87 14.38 10.81
C LEU A 458 1.95 15.20 11.54
N MET A 459 3.16 15.21 11.02
CA MET A 459 4.25 16.03 11.55
C MET A 459 3.91 17.52 11.53
N SER A 460 3.24 18.02 10.49
CA SER A 460 2.76 19.41 10.42
C SER A 460 1.84 19.74 11.59
N ILE A 461 0.95 18.83 11.96
CA ILE A 461 0.06 18.99 13.12
C ILE A 461 0.88 19.02 14.41
N LEU A 462 1.87 18.15 14.58
CA LEU A 462 2.72 18.09 15.77
C LEU A 462 3.58 19.34 15.95
N TYR A 463 3.88 20.07 14.88
CA TYR A 463 4.57 21.36 14.92
C TYR A 463 3.64 22.57 15.09
N LYS A 464 2.31 22.35 15.08
CA LYS A 464 1.32 23.43 15.09
C LYS A 464 0.38 23.37 16.28
N ALA A 465 0.16 22.22 16.88
CA ALA A 465 -0.86 21.99 17.90
C ALA A 465 -0.33 21.20 19.09
N THR A 466 -0.80 21.58 20.28
CA THR A 466 -0.61 20.83 21.52
C THR A 466 -1.60 19.66 21.62
N PRO A 467 -1.34 18.66 22.48
CA PRO A 467 -2.27 17.55 22.74
C PRO A 467 -3.66 17.99 23.25
N GLN A 468 -3.78 19.19 23.79
CA GLN A 468 -5.04 19.77 24.26
C GLN A 468 -5.84 20.40 23.11
N GLU A 469 -5.18 20.83 22.05
CA GLU A 469 -5.81 21.46 20.88
C GLU A 469 -6.20 20.44 19.81
N VAL A 470 -5.37 19.38 19.62
CA VAL A 470 -5.61 18.35 18.59
C VAL A 470 -5.38 16.97 19.19
N LYS A 471 -6.33 16.09 18.93
CA LYS A 471 -6.22 14.66 19.21
C LYS A 471 -6.24 13.84 17.93
N LEU A 472 -5.54 12.69 17.95
CA LEU A 472 -5.36 11.81 16.82
C LEU A 472 -6.02 10.44 17.07
N VAL A 473 -6.63 9.88 16.03
CA VAL A 473 -7.01 8.46 15.94
C VAL A 473 -6.33 7.91 14.71
N LEU A 474 -5.35 7.03 14.88
CA LEU A 474 -4.55 6.49 13.80
C LEU A 474 -4.91 5.02 13.55
N ILE A 475 -5.09 4.66 12.28
CA ILE A 475 -5.45 3.31 11.84
C ILE A 475 -4.40 2.84 10.82
N ASP A 476 -3.64 1.81 11.20
CA ASP A 476 -2.60 1.21 10.37
C ASP A 476 -2.71 -0.33 10.39
N PRO A 477 -3.43 -0.90 9.41
CA PRO A 477 -3.63 -2.35 9.34
C PRO A 477 -2.35 -3.17 9.17
N LYS A 478 -1.27 -2.54 8.70
CA LYS A 478 -0.02 -3.19 8.36
C LYS A 478 1.06 -3.06 9.42
N MET A 479 0.84 -2.23 10.44
CA MET A 479 1.81 -1.92 11.51
C MET A 479 3.17 -1.40 11.00
N LEU A 480 3.20 -0.72 9.85
CA LEU A 480 4.45 -0.34 9.19
C LEU A 480 4.69 1.17 9.18
N GLU A 481 3.65 1.97 8.97
CA GLU A 481 3.80 3.38 8.65
C GLU A 481 3.49 4.31 9.83
N LEU A 482 2.52 3.94 10.69
CA LEU A 482 2.04 4.78 11.79
C LEU A 482 2.40 4.27 13.18
N SER A 483 2.99 3.09 13.32
CA SER A 483 3.40 2.51 14.60
C SER A 483 4.44 3.36 15.36
N VAL A 484 5.22 4.17 14.65
CA VAL A 484 6.18 5.11 15.23
C VAL A 484 5.52 6.15 16.17
N TYR A 485 4.23 6.45 15.96
CA TYR A 485 3.44 7.38 16.77
C TYR A 485 2.86 6.75 18.05
N GLU A 486 3.06 5.47 18.33
CA GLU A 486 2.56 4.83 19.54
C GLU A 486 2.99 5.63 20.78
N ASP A 487 2.15 5.70 21.82
CA ASP A 487 2.34 6.48 23.04
C ASP A 487 2.51 8.01 22.87
N LEU A 488 2.20 8.56 21.69
CA LEU A 488 2.20 10.00 21.48
C LEU A 488 1.07 10.67 22.32
N PRO A 489 1.32 11.75 23.08
CA PRO A 489 0.29 12.41 23.91
C PRO A 489 -0.95 12.88 23.16
N HIS A 490 -0.84 13.08 21.84
CA HIS A 490 -1.96 13.45 20.97
C HIS A 490 -2.91 12.29 20.69
N LEU A 491 -2.52 11.03 20.90
CA LEU A 491 -3.37 9.88 20.63
C LEU A 491 -4.55 9.79 21.60
N LEU A 492 -5.75 9.47 21.07
CA LEU A 492 -6.93 9.13 21.88
C LEU A 492 -6.95 7.63 22.28
N CYS A 493 -6.37 6.78 21.48
CA CYS A 493 -6.24 5.33 21.71
C CYS A 493 -4.91 4.87 21.12
N PRO A 494 -4.43 3.65 21.44
CA PRO A 494 -3.31 3.04 20.72
C PRO A 494 -3.52 3.06 19.21
N VAL A 495 -2.46 2.99 18.41
CA VAL A 495 -2.60 2.89 16.96
C VAL A 495 -3.39 1.63 16.62
N ILE A 496 -4.53 1.81 15.96
CA ILE A 496 -5.47 0.73 15.70
C ILE A 496 -4.96 -0.11 14.53
N THR A 497 -4.78 -1.39 14.77
CA THR A 497 -4.27 -2.36 13.78
C THR A 497 -5.33 -3.38 13.37
N ASP A 498 -6.28 -3.69 14.26
CA ASP A 498 -7.41 -4.57 13.94
C ASP A 498 -8.54 -3.83 13.24
N MET A 499 -9.11 -4.45 12.20
CA MET A 499 -10.16 -3.82 11.38
C MET A 499 -11.50 -3.71 12.11
N SER A 500 -11.79 -4.59 13.06
CA SER A 500 -13.01 -4.51 13.87
C SER A 500 -12.90 -3.37 14.87
N GLU A 501 -11.75 -3.20 15.50
CA GLU A 501 -11.45 -2.07 16.38
C GLU A 501 -11.46 -0.75 15.60
N ALA A 502 -10.98 -0.72 14.36
CA ALA A 502 -11.06 0.45 13.49
C ALA A 502 -12.52 0.86 13.21
N ALA A 503 -13.40 -0.12 13.01
CA ALA A 503 -14.83 0.16 12.87
C ALA A 503 -15.45 0.69 14.17
N TYR A 504 -15.01 0.22 15.35
CA TYR A 504 -15.43 0.77 16.65
C TYR A 504 -14.91 2.20 16.83
N GLY A 505 -13.65 2.47 16.51
CA GLY A 505 -13.06 3.81 16.56
C GLY A 505 -13.82 4.81 15.68
N LEU A 506 -14.13 4.44 14.44
CA LEU A 506 -14.96 5.27 13.55
C LEU A 506 -16.37 5.48 14.09
N ARG A 507 -16.99 4.46 14.70
CA ARG A 507 -18.30 4.58 15.35
C ARG A 507 -18.22 5.50 16.55
N TRP A 508 -17.20 5.38 17.37
CA TRP A 508 -16.95 6.29 18.49
C TRP A 508 -16.85 7.75 18.00
N CYS A 509 -16.10 7.99 16.92
CA CYS A 509 -16.02 9.33 16.31
C CYS A 509 -17.39 9.87 15.85
N VAL A 510 -18.27 9.01 15.32
CA VAL A 510 -19.65 9.40 14.97
C VAL A 510 -20.43 9.76 16.23
N ASN A 511 -20.33 8.98 17.29
CA ASN A 511 -21.02 9.24 18.56
C ASN A 511 -20.50 10.54 19.22
N GLU A 512 -19.18 10.76 19.21
CA GLU A 512 -18.57 11.97 19.71
C GLU A 512 -19.00 13.21 18.89
N MET A 513 -19.09 13.07 17.56
CA MET A 513 -19.63 14.11 16.70
C MET A 513 -21.05 14.50 17.14
N GLU A 514 -21.92 13.52 17.39
CA GLU A 514 -23.30 13.76 17.81
C GLU A 514 -23.38 14.36 19.21
N ARG A 515 -22.54 13.90 20.13
CA ARG A 515 -22.39 14.50 21.45
C ARG A 515 -22.01 15.98 21.36
N ARG A 516 -21.03 16.31 20.52
CA ARG A 516 -20.61 17.68 20.27
C ARG A 516 -21.70 18.52 19.66
N TYR A 517 -22.51 17.97 18.74
CA TYR A 517 -23.67 18.68 18.20
C TYR A 517 -24.71 18.97 19.27
N LYS A 518 -25.02 18.06 20.19
CA LYS A 518 -25.92 18.30 21.33
C LYS A 518 -25.41 19.42 22.21
N LEU A 519 -24.14 19.42 22.57
CA LEU A 519 -23.50 20.49 23.36
C LEU A 519 -23.57 21.85 22.64
N MET A 520 -23.15 21.89 21.36
CA MET A 520 -23.20 23.12 20.56
C MET A 520 -24.63 23.68 20.43
N SER A 521 -25.61 22.82 20.26
CA SER A 521 -27.05 23.20 20.21
C SER A 521 -27.48 23.79 21.54
N ALA A 522 -27.20 23.12 22.66
CA ALA A 522 -27.54 23.59 24.00
C ALA A 522 -26.82 24.94 24.33
N MET A 523 -25.60 25.10 23.81
CA MET A 523 -24.83 26.34 23.95
C MET A 523 -25.20 27.44 22.93
N SER A 524 -26.14 27.17 21.99
CA SER A 524 -26.51 28.07 20.89
C SER A 524 -25.30 28.56 20.04
N VAL A 525 -24.35 27.68 19.75
CA VAL A 525 -23.21 27.92 18.87
C VAL A 525 -23.24 27.02 17.63
N ARG A 526 -22.60 27.45 16.55
CA ARG A 526 -22.72 26.78 15.24
C ARG A 526 -21.55 25.81 14.92
N ASN A 527 -20.43 25.98 15.61
CA ASN A 527 -19.22 25.17 15.36
C ASN A 527 -18.34 25.08 16.62
N LEU A 528 -17.33 24.18 16.57
CA LEU A 528 -16.40 23.94 17.67
C LEU A 528 -15.62 25.21 18.08
N SER A 529 -15.20 26.04 17.13
CA SER A 529 -14.46 27.28 17.42
C SER A 529 -15.33 28.25 18.26
N GLY A 530 -16.61 28.42 17.90
CA GLY A 530 -17.56 29.22 18.66
C GLY A 530 -17.83 28.64 20.06
N TYR A 531 -17.91 27.31 20.18
CA TYR A 531 -18.01 26.62 21.46
C TYR A 531 -16.79 26.90 22.33
N ASN A 532 -15.58 26.63 21.83
CA ASN A 532 -14.32 26.84 22.57
C ASN A 532 -14.15 28.30 22.99
N ALA A 533 -14.46 29.27 22.12
CA ALA A 533 -14.37 30.69 22.42
C ALA A 533 -15.33 31.07 23.61
N LYS A 534 -16.54 30.51 23.63
CA LYS A 534 -17.51 30.75 24.69
C LYS A 534 -17.05 30.14 26.03
N ILE A 535 -16.55 28.90 25.99
CA ILE A 535 -16.05 28.20 27.18
C ILE A 535 -14.80 28.91 27.75
N ASN A 536 -13.81 29.21 26.89
CA ASN A 536 -12.60 29.91 27.34
C ASN A 536 -12.92 31.26 27.94
N LYS A 537 -13.90 32.01 27.40
CA LYS A 537 -14.35 33.27 27.97
C LYS A 537 -14.99 33.08 29.35
N ALA A 538 -15.80 32.03 29.53
CA ALA A 538 -16.44 31.69 30.79
C ALA A 538 -15.41 31.31 31.88
N ILE A 539 -14.43 30.48 31.51
CA ILE A 539 -13.31 30.11 32.41
C ILE A 539 -12.50 31.36 32.82
N ALA A 540 -12.14 32.22 31.84
CA ALA A 540 -11.36 33.42 32.07
C ALA A 540 -12.13 34.44 32.96
N SER A 541 -13.48 34.43 32.93
CA SER A 541 -14.32 35.29 33.80
C SER A 541 -14.59 34.68 35.18
N GLY A 542 -14.02 33.50 35.49
CA GLY A 542 -14.23 32.82 36.79
C GLY A 542 -15.66 32.22 36.97
N SER A 543 -16.42 32.09 35.89
CA SER A 543 -17.78 31.57 35.91
C SER A 543 -17.90 30.38 34.93
N PRO A 544 -17.34 29.22 35.26
CA PRO A 544 -17.40 28.04 34.39
C PRO A 544 -18.84 27.63 34.09
N ILE A 545 -19.09 27.08 32.91
CA ILE A 545 -20.42 26.66 32.47
C ILE A 545 -20.54 25.17 32.74
N LYS A 546 -21.57 24.77 33.48
CA LYS A 546 -21.90 23.37 33.70
C LYS A 546 -22.51 22.73 32.46
N ASP A 547 -22.39 21.42 32.29
CA ASP A 547 -22.90 20.71 31.12
C ASP A 547 -24.45 20.78 31.05
N PRO A 548 -25.04 21.51 30.10
CA PRO A 548 -26.49 21.69 30.01
C PRO A 548 -27.21 20.45 29.48
N THR A 549 -26.48 19.43 29.02
CA THR A 549 -27.06 18.19 28.49
C THR A 549 -27.38 17.19 29.58
N ILE A 550 -26.75 17.35 30.77
CA ILE A 550 -27.01 16.55 31.96
C ILE A 550 -28.10 17.24 32.79
N LYS A 551 -29.20 16.56 33.04
CA LYS A 551 -30.29 17.07 33.88
C LYS A 551 -30.08 16.62 35.31
N VAL A 552 -30.37 17.48 36.29
CA VAL A 552 -30.49 17.12 37.70
C VAL A 552 -31.60 16.07 37.81
N ASP A 553 -31.28 14.93 38.43
CA ASP A 553 -32.21 13.82 38.62
C ASP A 553 -32.02 13.32 40.07
N GLU A 554 -32.79 13.85 40.98
CA GLU A 554 -32.74 13.54 42.41
C GLU A 554 -33.06 12.06 42.68
N GLU A 555 -33.88 11.40 41.83
CA GLU A 555 -34.19 9.98 41.95
C GLU A 555 -32.96 9.09 41.63
N LYS A 556 -32.05 9.58 40.78
CA LYS A 556 -30.78 8.90 40.46
C LYS A 556 -29.58 9.42 41.26
N GLY A 557 -29.83 10.33 42.21
CA GLY A 557 -28.80 10.92 43.07
C GLY A 557 -27.86 11.92 42.34
N ILE A 558 -28.27 12.47 41.19
CA ILE A 558 -27.50 13.46 40.44
C ILE A 558 -27.88 14.84 40.93
N THR A 559 -27.01 15.49 41.68
CA THR A 559 -27.18 16.88 42.17
C THR A 559 -26.56 17.88 41.18
N ALA A 560 -26.89 19.18 41.37
CA ALA A 560 -26.29 20.25 40.56
C ALA A 560 -24.78 20.36 40.71
N ASP A 561 -24.23 19.89 41.82
CA ASP A 561 -22.76 19.90 42.07
C ASP A 561 -22.02 18.78 41.36
N ASP A 562 -22.72 17.66 41.06
CA ASP A 562 -22.16 16.51 40.33
C ASP A 562 -22.05 16.76 38.82
N ILE A 563 -22.70 17.83 38.28
CA ILE A 563 -22.61 18.19 36.87
C ILE A 563 -21.23 18.79 36.59
N PRO A 564 -20.43 18.18 35.71
CA PRO A 564 -19.08 18.64 35.37
C PRO A 564 -19.11 20.01 34.67
N ASP A 565 -18.07 20.79 34.90
CA ASP A 565 -17.83 22.03 34.17
C ASP A 565 -17.36 21.71 32.75
N LEU A 566 -17.89 22.45 31.76
CA LEU A 566 -17.45 22.31 30.39
C LEU A 566 -16.04 22.82 30.17
N VAL A 567 -15.27 22.10 29.42
CA VAL A 567 -13.92 22.47 29.00
C VAL A 567 -13.85 22.66 27.47
N ALA A 568 -12.81 23.32 27.01
CA ALA A 568 -12.54 23.42 25.57
C ALA A 568 -12.31 22.01 24.98
N LEU A 569 -12.89 21.77 23.81
CA LEU A 569 -12.80 20.49 23.13
C LEU A 569 -11.73 20.53 22.05
N PRO A 570 -10.84 19.51 21.96
CA PRO A 570 -9.84 19.42 20.91
C PRO A 570 -10.48 19.14 19.56
N GLN A 571 -9.78 19.50 18.48
CA GLN A 571 -10.06 18.95 17.17
C GLN A 571 -9.61 17.48 17.14
N ILE A 572 -10.28 16.65 16.35
CA ILE A 572 -9.92 15.23 16.20
C ILE A 572 -9.53 15.00 14.75
N VAL A 573 -8.35 14.45 14.51
CA VAL A 573 -7.89 14.04 13.19
C VAL A 573 -7.78 12.53 13.15
N ILE A 574 -8.53 11.92 12.22
CA ILE A 574 -8.51 10.47 11.97
C ILE A 574 -7.56 10.23 10.78
N GLY A 575 -6.47 9.52 11.00
CA GLY A 575 -5.52 9.11 9.96
C GLY A 575 -5.69 7.63 9.62
N VAL A 576 -5.93 7.31 8.36
CA VAL A 576 -6.04 5.93 7.86
C VAL A 576 -4.98 5.72 6.79
N ASP A 577 -4.02 4.81 7.02
CA ASP A 577 -2.96 4.52 6.04
C ASP A 577 -3.49 3.72 4.84
N GLU A 578 -4.36 2.73 5.07
CA GLU A 578 -4.89 1.92 3.98
C GLU A 578 -6.40 1.70 4.09
N LEU A 579 -7.16 2.54 3.38
CA LEU A 579 -8.62 2.45 3.34
C LEU A 579 -9.11 1.14 2.70
N ALA A 580 -8.34 0.59 1.73
CA ALA A 580 -8.76 -0.63 1.05
C ALA A 580 -8.93 -1.81 2.00
N ASP A 581 -8.05 -1.95 2.99
CA ASP A 581 -8.11 -3.06 3.93
C ASP A 581 -9.36 -2.95 4.83
N LEU A 582 -9.74 -1.74 5.26
CA LEU A 582 -11.00 -1.49 5.97
C LEU A 582 -12.22 -1.83 5.11
N MET A 583 -12.22 -1.40 3.84
CA MET A 583 -13.34 -1.63 2.92
C MET A 583 -13.51 -3.11 2.57
N MET A 584 -12.41 -3.87 2.50
CA MET A 584 -12.44 -5.29 2.17
C MET A 584 -12.91 -6.16 3.35
N VAL A 585 -12.54 -5.81 4.59
CA VAL A 585 -12.86 -6.62 5.78
C VAL A 585 -14.22 -6.26 6.35
N VAL A 586 -14.51 -4.98 6.55
CA VAL A 586 -15.75 -4.52 7.20
C VAL A 586 -16.79 -4.02 6.19
N GLY A 587 -16.35 -3.55 5.02
CA GLY A 587 -17.20 -3.21 3.88
C GLY A 587 -18.18 -2.07 4.14
N LYS A 588 -19.48 -2.29 3.81
CA LYS A 588 -20.52 -1.25 3.81
C LYS A 588 -20.70 -0.51 5.14
N LYS A 589 -20.40 -1.15 6.28
CA LYS A 589 -20.53 -0.48 7.58
C LYS A 589 -19.54 0.66 7.73
N VAL A 590 -18.27 0.44 7.35
CA VAL A 590 -17.23 1.47 7.36
C VAL A 590 -17.54 2.56 6.35
N GLU A 591 -17.97 2.20 5.13
CA GLU A 591 -18.37 3.17 4.12
C GLU A 591 -19.44 4.14 4.64
N GLN A 592 -20.46 3.62 5.31
CA GLN A 592 -21.54 4.44 5.91
C GLN A 592 -21.02 5.35 7.04
N LEU A 593 -20.13 4.84 7.91
CA LEU A 593 -19.53 5.64 8.98
C LEU A 593 -18.68 6.79 8.43
N ILE A 594 -17.82 6.50 7.44
CA ILE A 594 -17.02 7.51 6.75
C ILE A 594 -17.91 8.55 6.07
N ALA A 595 -18.94 8.11 5.33
CA ALA A 595 -19.85 9.02 4.68
C ALA A 595 -20.59 9.92 5.68
N ARG A 596 -21.02 9.39 6.83
CA ARG A 596 -21.69 10.15 7.89
C ARG A 596 -20.76 11.19 8.52
N LEU A 597 -19.52 10.81 8.80
CA LEU A 597 -18.49 11.75 9.25
C LEU A 597 -18.23 12.82 8.19
N ALA A 598 -18.01 12.42 6.93
CA ALA A 598 -17.71 13.36 5.85
C ALA A 598 -18.81 14.40 5.62
N GLN A 599 -20.09 14.04 5.85
CA GLN A 599 -21.22 14.95 5.70
C GLN A 599 -21.35 15.96 6.83
N LYS A 600 -21.01 15.59 8.07
CA LYS A 600 -21.40 16.38 9.24
C LYS A 600 -20.25 16.76 10.17
N ALA A 601 -19.11 16.09 10.14
CA ALA A 601 -18.09 16.22 11.16
C ALA A 601 -17.34 17.57 11.18
N ARG A 602 -17.33 18.32 10.07
CA ARG A 602 -16.65 19.62 9.96
C ARG A 602 -16.98 20.58 11.09
N ALA A 603 -18.26 20.79 11.37
CA ALA A 603 -18.68 21.74 12.42
C ALA A 603 -18.33 21.23 13.82
N ALA A 604 -18.24 19.92 14.02
CA ALA A 604 -17.86 19.29 15.27
C ALA A 604 -16.32 19.23 15.47
N GLY A 605 -15.52 19.68 14.51
CA GLY A 605 -14.06 19.65 14.56
C GLY A 605 -13.48 18.24 14.48
N ILE A 606 -14.07 17.37 13.64
CA ILE A 606 -13.56 16.02 13.38
C ILE A 606 -13.23 15.92 11.90
N HIS A 607 -12.00 15.50 11.59
CA HIS A 607 -11.42 15.53 10.26
C HIS A 607 -10.80 14.19 9.90
N MET A 608 -10.69 13.88 8.60
CA MET A 608 -10.17 12.61 8.13
C MET A 608 -9.07 12.80 7.07
N LEU A 609 -7.99 12.07 7.23
CA LEU A 609 -6.96 11.82 6.21
C LEU A 609 -7.08 10.35 5.81
N LEU A 610 -7.67 10.07 4.64
CA LEU A 610 -7.93 8.72 4.16
C LEU A 610 -6.95 8.38 3.05
N ALA A 611 -6.02 7.49 3.31
CA ALA A 611 -5.03 7.08 2.32
C ALA A 611 -5.30 5.67 1.79
N THR A 612 -4.92 5.41 0.53
CA THR A 612 -5.00 4.08 -0.07
C THR A 612 -3.95 3.88 -1.16
N GLN A 613 -3.42 2.67 -1.24
CA GLN A 613 -2.55 2.22 -2.33
C GLN A 613 -3.34 1.55 -3.47
N ARG A 614 -4.65 1.33 -3.28
CA ARG A 614 -5.54 0.66 -4.23
C ARG A 614 -6.63 1.62 -4.72
N PRO A 615 -6.34 2.47 -5.71
CA PRO A 615 -7.31 3.44 -6.24
C PRO A 615 -8.34 2.76 -7.16
N SER A 616 -9.10 1.80 -6.63
CA SER A 616 -10.18 1.11 -7.33
C SER A 616 -11.55 1.67 -6.97
N VAL A 617 -12.55 1.46 -7.81
CA VAL A 617 -13.93 1.93 -7.59
C VAL A 617 -14.56 1.29 -6.35
N ASP A 618 -14.15 0.08 -6.00
CA ASP A 618 -14.64 -0.65 -4.82
C ASP A 618 -14.12 -0.05 -3.50
N VAL A 619 -12.97 0.64 -3.55
CA VAL A 619 -12.35 1.32 -2.39
C VAL A 619 -12.77 2.78 -2.36
N ILE A 620 -12.60 3.49 -3.47
CA ILE A 620 -12.99 4.91 -3.63
C ILE A 620 -14.37 4.94 -4.30
N THR A 621 -15.38 4.62 -3.50
CA THR A 621 -16.77 4.52 -3.98
C THR A 621 -17.35 5.89 -4.33
N GLY A 622 -18.45 5.87 -5.10
CA GLY A 622 -19.17 7.09 -5.43
C GLY A 622 -19.68 7.85 -4.17
N LEU A 623 -20.00 7.12 -3.10
CA LEU A 623 -20.46 7.70 -1.83
C LEU A 623 -19.33 8.45 -1.12
N ILE A 624 -18.12 7.87 -1.07
CA ILE A 624 -16.93 8.52 -0.52
C ILE A 624 -16.57 9.76 -1.34
N LYS A 625 -16.52 9.64 -2.68
CA LYS A 625 -16.18 10.76 -3.58
C LYS A 625 -17.17 11.93 -3.51
N ALA A 626 -18.46 11.65 -3.34
CA ALA A 626 -19.49 12.69 -3.24
C ALA A 626 -19.34 13.54 -1.96
N ASN A 627 -18.74 13.00 -0.91
CA ASN A 627 -18.63 13.65 0.40
C ASN A 627 -17.20 14.17 0.71
N ILE A 628 -16.17 13.68 0.01
CA ILE A 628 -14.81 14.13 0.15
C ILE A 628 -14.37 14.80 -1.16
N SER A 629 -14.37 16.13 -1.16
CA SER A 629 -14.06 16.92 -2.34
C SER A 629 -12.56 17.16 -2.54
N ALA A 630 -11.80 17.29 -1.45
CA ALA A 630 -10.35 17.48 -1.53
C ALA A 630 -9.65 16.13 -1.78
N ARG A 631 -8.82 16.08 -2.82
CA ARG A 631 -8.20 14.83 -3.27
C ARG A 631 -6.76 15.05 -3.68
N MET A 632 -5.95 14.10 -3.34
CA MET A 632 -4.53 14.07 -3.65
C MET A 632 -4.18 12.74 -4.32
N ALA A 633 -3.60 12.80 -5.50
CA ALA A 633 -3.13 11.63 -6.22
C ALA A 633 -1.62 11.71 -6.44
N PHE A 634 -0.92 10.74 -5.92
CA PHE A 634 0.46 10.42 -6.28
C PHE A 634 0.50 9.62 -7.58
N ASN A 635 1.68 9.17 -7.99
CA ASN A 635 1.79 8.32 -9.17
C ASN A 635 0.91 7.08 -9.04
N VAL A 636 0.15 6.77 -10.09
CA VAL A 636 -0.75 5.63 -10.22
C VAL A 636 -0.40 4.81 -11.46
N ALA A 637 -0.84 3.55 -11.50
CA ALA A 637 -0.46 2.62 -12.56
C ALA A 637 -1.12 2.93 -13.92
N SER A 638 -2.32 3.49 -13.91
CA SER A 638 -3.09 3.74 -15.13
C SER A 638 -3.86 5.06 -15.11
N SER A 639 -4.25 5.54 -16.30
CA SER A 639 -5.14 6.71 -16.44
C SER A 639 -6.55 6.44 -15.89
N MET A 640 -6.96 5.18 -15.78
CA MET A 640 -8.22 4.81 -15.13
C MET A 640 -8.15 5.05 -13.63
N ASP A 641 -7.04 4.67 -12.98
CA ASP A 641 -6.82 4.92 -11.56
C ASP A 641 -6.79 6.42 -11.26
N SER A 642 -6.13 7.22 -12.14
CA SER A 642 -6.16 8.67 -12.04
C SER A 642 -7.59 9.23 -12.08
N ARG A 643 -8.46 8.70 -12.97
CA ARG A 643 -9.87 9.10 -13.03
C ARG A 643 -10.66 8.64 -11.80
N VAL A 644 -10.35 7.50 -11.23
CA VAL A 644 -11.00 7.06 -9.99
C VAL A 644 -10.75 8.04 -8.86
N VAL A 645 -9.53 8.57 -8.73
CA VAL A 645 -9.16 9.52 -7.67
C VAL A 645 -9.59 10.95 -8.00
N LEU A 646 -9.12 11.49 -9.13
CA LEU A 646 -9.20 12.92 -9.47
C LEU A 646 -10.35 13.28 -10.42
N ASP A 647 -11.11 12.30 -10.92
CA ASP A 647 -12.09 12.45 -12.01
C ASP A 647 -11.46 12.87 -13.36
N GLN A 648 -10.13 12.89 -13.44
CA GLN A 648 -9.35 13.27 -14.62
C GLN A 648 -8.05 12.48 -14.73
N VAL A 649 -7.45 12.49 -15.91
CA VAL A 649 -6.16 11.86 -16.18
C VAL A 649 -5.01 12.76 -15.72
N GLY A 650 -3.81 12.17 -15.57
CA GLY A 650 -2.58 12.92 -15.32
C GLY A 650 -1.73 12.39 -14.17
N ALA A 651 -2.33 11.70 -13.18
CA ALA A 651 -1.55 11.14 -12.08
C ALA A 651 -0.66 9.97 -12.53
N GLU A 652 -1.01 9.27 -13.62
CA GLU A 652 -0.17 8.23 -14.25
C GLU A 652 1.11 8.79 -14.90
N GLN A 653 1.21 10.11 -15.07
CA GLN A 653 2.36 10.79 -15.67
C GLN A 653 3.32 11.35 -14.64
N LEU A 654 2.99 11.22 -13.36
CA LEU A 654 3.78 11.70 -12.24
C LEU A 654 5.07 10.87 -12.07
N LEU A 655 6.08 11.50 -11.47
CA LEU A 655 7.43 10.96 -11.38
C LEU A 655 7.63 9.99 -10.21
N GLY A 656 6.64 9.88 -9.30
CA GLY A 656 6.79 9.17 -8.04
C GLY A 656 7.62 9.95 -7.01
N LYS A 657 7.97 9.31 -5.89
CA LYS A 657 8.79 9.90 -4.82
C LYS A 657 8.28 11.27 -4.33
N GLY A 658 6.97 11.36 -4.07
CA GLY A 658 6.34 12.58 -3.55
C GLY A 658 5.76 13.52 -4.60
N ASP A 659 5.94 13.27 -5.89
CA ASP A 659 5.30 14.05 -6.95
C ASP A 659 3.81 13.74 -6.99
N MET A 660 2.96 14.75 -6.85
CA MET A 660 1.51 14.57 -6.69
C MET A 660 0.70 15.64 -7.39
N LEU A 661 -0.56 15.31 -7.66
CA LEU A 661 -1.61 16.22 -8.10
C LEU A 661 -2.61 16.43 -6.97
N TYR A 662 -2.83 17.67 -6.59
CA TYR A 662 -3.78 18.07 -5.58
C TYR A 662 -4.96 18.80 -6.20
N VAL A 663 -6.18 18.40 -5.85
CA VAL A 663 -7.43 19.09 -6.19
C VAL A 663 -8.07 19.54 -4.89
N GLY A 664 -8.09 20.84 -4.67
CA GLY A 664 -8.71 21.45 -3.49
C GLY A 664 -10.24 21.47 -3.57
N SER A 665 -10.87 21.81 -2.47
CA SER A 665 -12.34 21.97 -2.41
C SER A 665 -12.77 23.15 -3.26
N GLY A 666 -13.68 22.92 -4.22
CA GLY A 666 -14.22 23.96 -5.10
C GLY A 666 -13.40 24.27 -6.35
N THR A 667 -12.27 23.59 -6.57
CA THR A 667 -11.48 23.69 -7.81
C THR A 667 -11.56 22.37 -8.60
N SER A 668 -11.49 22.45 -9.92
CA SER A 668 -11.40 21.27 -10.80
C SER A 668 -10.03 21.14 -11.46
N ILE A 669 -9.18 22.15 -11.33
CA ILE A 669 -7.85 22.16 -11.94
C ILE A 669 -6.86 21.60 -10.90
N PRO A 670 -6.14 20.53 -11.22
CA PRO A 670 -5.19 19.95 -10.28
C PRO A 670 -3.91 20.80 -10.22
N LEU A 671 -3.52 21.15 -9.00
CA LEU A 671 -2.22 21.74 -8.71
C LEU A 671 -1.16 20.62 -8.61
N ARG A 672 -0.04 20.76 -9.32
CA ARG A 672 1.10 19.87 -9.12
C ARG A 672 1.91 20.33 -7.92
N VAL A 673 2.14 19.42 -7.00
CA VAL A 673 2.91 19.69 -5.77
C VAL A 673 4.00 18.63 -5.65
N HIS A 674 5.17 19.07 -5.28
CA HIS A 674 6.27 18.19 -4.89
C HIS A 674 6.23 18.02 -3.37
N GLY A 675 5.82 16.82 -2.93
CA GLY A 675 5.56 16.51 -1.54
C GLY A 675 6.78 16.70 -0.66
N ALA A 676 6.53 17.19 0.54
CA ALA A 676 7.55 17.35 1.57
C ALA A 676 8.04 15.97 2.01
N PHE A 677 9.35 15.79 2.03
CA PHE A 677 10.02 14.60 2.51
C PHE A 677 10.35 14.76 4.00
N VAL A 678 10.05 13.72 4.76
CA VAL A 678 10.46 13.56 6.15
C VAL A 678 10.99 12.14 6.33
N GLY A 679 12.16 12.01 6.93
CA GLY A 679 12.79 10.74 7.22
C GLY A 679 12.22 10.10 8.50
N GLU A 680 12.32 8.77 8.62
CA GLU A 680 11.85 8.04 9.80
C GLU A 680 12.57 8.49 11.08
N GLU A 681 13.86 8.76 11.01
CA GLU A 681 14.65 9.28 12.13
C GLU A 681 14.16 10.65 12.61
N GLU A 682 13.72 11.53 11.69
CA GLU A 682 13.14 12.84 12.04
C GLU A 682 11.82 12.65 12.79
N ILE A 683 10.97 11.73 12.33
CA ILE A 683 9.69 11.43 13.00
C ILE A 683 9.95 10.91 14.41
N ILE A 684 10.89 9.96 14.58
CA ILE A 684 11.27 9.42 15.89
C ILE A 684 11.75 10.52 16.82
N ARG A 685 12.60 11.45 16.36
CA ARG A 685 13.10 12.57 17.17
C ARG A 685 11.95 13.45 17.70
N VAL A 686 11.00 13.80 16.83
CA VAL A 686 9.88 14.68 17.21
C VAL A 686 8.88 13.96 18.11
N VAL A 687 8.55 12.69 17.80
CA VAL A 687 7.66 11.87 18.64
C VAL A 687 8.26 11.65 20.03
N SER A 688 9.57 11.36 20.11
CA SER A 688 10.27 11.22 21.39
C SER A 688 10.27 12.52 22.20
N ASP A 689 10.45 13.66 21.54
CA ASP A 689 10.39 14.97 22.19
C ASP A 689 9.01 15.24 22.82
N TRP A 690 7.90 14.88 22.14
CA TRP A 690 6.55 14.98 22.69
C TRP A 690 6.30 14.00 23.85
N LYS A 691 6.79 12.75 23.77
CA LYS A 691 6.69 11.76 24.85
C LYS A 691 7.43 12.18 26.12
N GLU A 692 8.54 12.88 25.97
CA GLU A 692 9.28 13.44 27.11
C GLU A 692 8.55 14.60 27.79
N ARG A 693 7.64 15.31 27.10
CA ARG A 693 6.89 16.46 27.61
C ARG A 693 5.65 16.07 28.40
N GLU A 694 4.88 15.12 27.89
CA GLU A 694 3.63 14.68 28.49
C GLU A 694 3.40 13.19 28.22
N SER A 695 2.87 12.47 29.20
CA SER A 695 2.46 11.08 29.04
C SER A 695 1.11 10.98 28.33
N VAL A 696 0.93 9.97 27.47
CA VAL A 696 -0.34 9.71 26.80
C VAL A 696 -1.45 9.33 27.79
N LYS A 697 -2.67 9.74 27.47
CA LYS A 697 -3.90 9.37 28.21
C LYS A 697 -4.89 8.76 27.23
N TYR A 698 -4.87 7.44 27.14
CA TYR A 698 -5.79 6.71 26.27
C TYR A 698 -7.22 6.69 26.80
N LEU A 699 -8.18 6.74 25.88
CA LEU A 699 -9.61 6.52 26.14
C LEU A 699 -9.96 5.10 25.70
N ASP A 700 -10.12 4.21 26.63
CA ASP A 700 -10.44 2.80 26.39
C ASP A 700 -11.73 2.59 25.57
N GLU A 701 -12.66 3.54 25.64
CA GLU A 701 -13.95 3.48 24.96
C GLU A 701 -13.83 3.56 23.42
N VAL A 702 -12.70 4.05 22.89
CA VAL A 702 -12.53 4.26 21.45
C VAL A 702 -12.45 2.94 20.70
N THR A 703 -11.75 1.96 21.23
CA THR A 703 -11.49 0.66 20.58
C THR A 703 -12.38 -0.47 21.11
N LYS A 704 -13.06 -0.28 22.23
CA LYS A 704 -13.95 -1.31 22.78
C LYS A 704 -15.26 -1.42 22.00
N ALA A 705 -15.73 -2.64 21.84
CA ALA A 705 -17.09 -2.88 21.41
C ALA A 705 -18.02 -2.13 22.38
N PRO A 706 -19.09 -1.46 21.90
CA PRO A 706 -20.06 -0.85 22.82
C PRO A 706 -20.51 -1.93 23.79
N GLU A 707 -20.38 -1.65 25.11
CA GLU A 707 -20.94 -2.51 26.14
C GLU A 707 -22.42 -2.68 25.82
N VAL A 708 -22.76 -3.88 25.37
CA VAL A 708 -24.13 -4.30 25.28
C VAL A 708 -24.57 -4.36 26.75
N ALA A 709 -25.36 -3.39 27.19
CA ALA A 709 -26.02 -3.49 28.48
C ALA A 709 -26.61 -4.91 28.55
N GLU A 710 -26.20 -5.71 29.52
CA GLU A 710 -26.73 -7.05 29.74
C GLU A 710 -28.26 -6.95 29.83
N GLY A 711 -28.91 -7.27 28.72
CA GLY A 711 -30.37 -7.11 28.51
C GLY A 711 -30.80 -6.67 27.13
N ALA A 712 -29.86 -6.35 26.20
CA ALA A 712 -30.15 -5.93 24.83
C ALA A 712 -29.36 -6.73 23.79
N GLU A 713 -29.27 -8.04 23.93
CA GLU A 713 -28.98 -8.92 22.79
C GLU A 713 -30.21 -8.89 21.90
N GLY A 714 -30.21 -7.95 20.92
CA GLY A 714 -31.30 -7.90 19.94
C GLY A 714 -31.60 -6.59 19.28
N GLN A 715 -30.81 -5.50 19.48
CA GLN A 715 -31.10 -4.24 18.79
C GLN A 715 -29.89 -3.63 18.10
N ASN A 716 -29.42 -4.29 17.06
CA ASN A 716 -28.61 -3.66 16.00
C ASN A 716 -29.47 -3.50 14.74
N GLY A 717 -30.02 -2.36 14.60
CA GLY A 717 -30.86 -1.91 13.50
C GLY A 717 -32.11 -1.27 14.05
N ASP A 718 -32.27 0.00 13.75
CA ASP A 718 -33.45 0.83 14.02
C ASP A 718 -34.62 0.13 14.73
N SER A 719 -34.68 0.30 16.04
CA SER A 719 -35.92 -0.05 16.79
C SER A 719 -37.01 1.02 16.58
N GLU A 720 -37.33 1.31 15.36
CA GLU A 720 -38.72 1.47 14.97
C GLU A 720 -39.23 0.03 14.96
N LYS A 721 -40.17 -0.30 15.87
CA LYS A 721 -41.01 -1.51 15.80
C LYS A 721 -41.46 -1.59 14.35
N ASP A 722 -41.07 -2.68 13.64
CA ASP A 722 -41.51 -2.80 12.23
C ASP A 722 -43.01 -2.58 12.21
N GLU A 723 -43.46 -1.60 11.43
CA GLU A 723 -44.81 -1.12 11.33
C GLU A 723 -45.83 -2.27 11.15
N PHE A 724 -45.35 -3.40 10.61
CA PHE A 724 -46.15 -4.59 10.40
C PHE A 724 -46.02 -5.65 11.49
N TYR A 725 -45.20 -5.44 12.53
CA TYR A 725 -44.94 -6.50 13.53
C TYR A 725 -46.20 -6.93 14.24
N ASP A 726 -46.97 -6.01 14.80
CA ASP A 726 -48.19 -6.33 15.57
C ASP A 726 -49.28 -6.94 14.66
N GLN A 727 -49.39 -6.47 13.42
CA GLN A 727 -50.28 -7.03 12.41
C GLN A 727 -49.85 -8.43 11.93
N ALA A 728 -48.54 -8.66 11.83
CA ALA A 728 -47.98 -9.94 11.47
C ALA A 728 -48.16 -10.98 12.61
N VAL A 729 -48.00 -10.58 13.87
CA VAL A 729 -48.30 -11.42 15.04
C VAL A 729 -49.78 -11.81 15.03
N ALA A 730 -50.70 -10.84 14.88
CA ALA A 730 -52.15 -11.12 14.82
C ALA A 730 -52.45 -12.11 13.70
N PHE A 731 -51.92 -11.91 12.49
CA PHE A 731 -52.10 -12.82 11.36
C PHE A 731 -51.56 -14.23 11.61
N VAL A 732 -50.33 -14.40 12.20
CA VAL A 732 -49.72 -15.69 12.48
C VAL A 732 -50.52 -16.44 13.54
N VAL A 733 -50.98 -15.73 14.61
CA VAL A 733 -51.79 -16.31 15.68
C VAL A 733 -53.15 -16.75 15.18
N GLU A 734 -53.84 -15.92 14.37
CA GLU A 734 -55.14 -16.21 13.77
C GLU A 734 -55.05 -17.35 12.74
N SER A 735 -54.09 -17.28 11.81
CA SER A 735 -53.97 -18.27 10.75
C SER A 735 -53.34 -19.59 11.19
N ARG A 736 -52.72 -19.64 12.37
CA ARG A 736 -51.93 -20.75 12.89
C ARG A 736 -50.80 -21.21 11.93
N ARG A 737 -50.28 -20.28 11.12
CA ARG A 737 -49.24 -20.56 10.14
C ARG A 737 -48.02 -19.64 10.34
N ALA A 738 -47.02 -20.13 11.01
CA ALA A 738 -45.75 -19.44 11.21
C ALA A 738 -44.79 -19.66 10.01
N SER A 739 -45.16 -19.11 8.85
CA SER A 739 -44.38 -19.32 7.60
C SER A 739 -43.97 -17.97 7.01
N ILE A 740 -42.66 -17.81 6.75
CA ILE A 740 -42.06 -16.62 6.12
C ILE A 740 -42.82 -16.25 4.82
N SER A 741 -43.12 -17.26 3.98
CA SER A 741 -43.83 -17.06 2.73
C SER A 741 -45.31 -16.68 2.90
N ALA A 742 -45.95 -17.04 4.03
CA ALA A 742 -47.32 -16.61 4.34
C ALA A 742 -47.34 -15.13 4.74
N VAL A 743 -46.42 -14.69 5.61
CA VAL A 743 -46.27 -13.28 6.02
C VAL A 743 -45.88 -12.41 4.82
N GLN A 744 -44.91 -12.87 4.00
CA GLN A 744 -44.50 -12.19 2.79
C GLN A 744 -45.70 -11.89 1.85
N ARG A 745 -46.51 -12.90 1.56
CA ARG A 745 -47.68 -12.76 0.67
C ARG A 745 -48.79 -11.90 1.28
N LYS A 746 -49.03 -12.01 2.58
CA LYS A 746 -50.11 -11.27 3.26
C LYS A 746 -49.81 -9.77 3.27
N PHE A 747 -48.56 -9.40 3.63
CA PHE A 747 -48.15 -7.99 3.77
C PHE A 747 -47.48 -7.42 2.53
N ARG A 748 -47.25 -8.24 1.46
CA ARG A 748 -46.53 -7.86 0.22
C ARG A 748 -45.15 -7.26 0.48
N ILE A 749 -44.41 -7.79 1.45
CA ILE A 749 -43.08 -7.36 1.84
C ILE A 749 -42.02 -8.28 1.27
N GLY A 750 -40.75 -7.82 1.28
CA GLY A 750 -39.63 -8.66 0.82
C GLY A 750 -39.34 -9.84 1.76
N TYR A 751 -38.75 -10.93 1.22
CA TYR A 751 -38.45 -12.17 1.96
C TYR A 751 -37.67 -11.88 3.26
N ASN A 752 -36.62 -11.06 3.19
CA ASN A 752 -35.77 -10.74 4.36
C ASN A 752 -36.51 -9.99 5.47
N ARG A 753 -37.51 -9.16 5.12
CA ARG A 753 -38.34 -8.46 6.09
C ARG A 753 -39.35 -9.41 6.74
N ALA A 754 -39.94 -10.30 5.97
CA ALA A 754 -40.83 -11.34 6.48
C ALA A 754 -40.08 -12.37 7.35
N ALA A 755 -38.84 -12.71 6.99
CA ALA A 755 -37.98 -13.59 7.78
C ALA A 755 -37.69 -12.98 9.17
N ARG A 756 -37.26 -11.71 9.21
CA ARG A 756 -37.03 -10.97 10.47
C ARG A 756 -38.26 -10.88 11.36
N LEU A 757 -39.43 -10.64 10.80
CA LEU A 757 -40.69 -10.64 11.59
C LEU A 757 -40.95 -12.00 12.25
N ILE A 758 -40.76 -13.11 11.54
CA ILE A 758 -40.92 -14.45 12.09
C ILE A 758 -39.83 -14.79 13.11
N GLU A 759 -38.58 -14.39 12.86
CA GLU A 759 -37.44 -14.57 13.80
C GLU A 759 -37.68 -13.76 15.09
N THR A 760 -38.22 -12.55 14.98
CA THR A 760 -38.59 -11.74 16.15
C THR A 760 -39.74 -12.38 16.95
N MET A 761 -40.71 -13.00 16.27
CA MET A 761 -41.77 -13.77 16.93
C MET A 761 -41.25 -15.05 17.60
N GLU A 762 -40.24 -15.69 17.02
CA GLU A 762 -39.56 -16.86 17.61
C GLU A 762 -38.78 -16.44 18.86
N ALA A 763 -38.00 -15.35 18.81
CA ALA A 763 -37.31 -14.78 19.95
C ALA A 763 -38.27 -14.33 21.07
N ALA A 764 -39.47 -13.86 20.70
CA ALA A 764 -40.53 -13.51 21.63
C ALA A 764 -41.32 -14.71 22.17
N GLY A 765 -41.01 -15.94 21.76
CA GLY A 765 -41.70 -17.16 22.20
C GLY A 765 -43.13 -17.34 21.68
N LEU A 766 -43.52 -16.60 20.63
CA LEU A 766 -44.82 -16.69 20.01
C LEU A 766 -44.91 -17.84 18.99
N VAL A 767 -43.76 -18.24 18.43
CA VAL A 767 -43.61 -19.38 17.52
C VAL A 767 -42.41 -20.23 17.94
N SER A 768 -42.44 -21.54 17.62
CA SER A 768 -41.34 -22.46 17.94
C SER A 768 -40.15 -22.25 17.03
N GLU A 769 -38.96 -22.78 17.44
CA GLU A 769 -37.84 -22.98 16.54
C GLU A 769 -38.23 -23.82 15.32
N MET A 770 -37.46 -23.69 14.25
CA MET A 770 -37.70 -24.43 12.99
C MET A 770 -37.43 -25.93 13.22
N ASN A 771 -38.46 -26.78 13.05
CA ASN A 771 -38.35 -28.23 13.11
C ASN A 771 -37.55 -28.79 11.91
N SER A 772 -37.04 -30.04 12.02
CA SER A 772 -36.27 -30.73 10.96
C SER A 772 -36.99 -30.78 9.60
N ASN A 773 -38.31 -30.56 9.57
CA ASN A 773 -39.15 -30.48 8.37
C ASN A 773 -39.34 -29.05 7.82
N GLY A 774 -38.66 -28.06 8.34
CA GLY A 774 -38.74 -26.65 7.89
C GLY A 774 -40.00 -25.91 8.35
N ASN A 775 -40.81 -26.47 9.26
CA ASN A 775 -42.02 -25.84 9.78
C ASN A 775 -41.82 -25.33 11.22
N ARG A 776 -42.50 -24.22 11.55
CA ARG A 776 -42.59 -23.66 12.90
C ARG A 776 -44.04 -23.78 13.41
N GLU A 777 -44.20 -24.02 14.70
CA GLU A 777 -45.52 -24.10 15.36
C GLU A 777 -45.81 -22.81 16.08
N VAL A 778 -47.09 -22.37 16.07
CA VAL A 778 -47.55 -21.18 16.80
C VAL A 778 -47.84 -21.55 18.24
N LEU A 779 -47.03 -21.05 19.17
CA LEU A 779 -47.11 -21.29 20.60
C LEU A 779 -48.11 -20.36 21.32
N ALA A 780 -48.40 -19.21 20.77
CA ALA A 780 -49.31 -18.23 21.33
C ALA A 780 -50.75 -18.81 21.43
N PRO A 781 -51.50 -18.54 22.52
CA PRO A 781 -52.92 -18.94 22.64
C PRO A 781 -53.77 -18.26 21.56
N SER A 782 -54.80 -18.96 21.08
CA SER A 782 -55.75 -18.37 20.15
C SER A 782 -56.65 -17.39 20.89
N ASN A 783 -56.76 -16.14 20.37
CA ASN A 783 -57.79 -15.22 20.82
C ASN A 783 -59.17 -15.69 20.33
N ALA A 784 -59.59 -16.84 20.75
CA ALA A 784 -60.97 -17.32 20.54
C ALA A 784 -61.51 -17.67 21.94
N GLU A 785 -61.96 -16.65 22.64
CA GLU A 785 -63.18 -16.57 23.46
C GLU A 785 -63.39 -15.14 23.86
#